data_7a1c8c279406700a789801600c12ea43
#
_entry.id   7a1c8c279406700a789801600c12ea43
#
_cell.length_a   1.000
_cell.length_b   1.000
_cell.length_c   1.000
_cell.angle_alpha   90.00
_cell.angle_beta   90.00
_cell.angle_gamma   90.00
#
_symmetry.space_group_name_H-M   'P 1'
#
loop_
_entity.id
_entity.type
_entity.pdbx_description
1 polymer ?
#
loop_
_entity_poly.entity_id
_entity_poly.type
_entity_poly.pdbx_seq_one_letter_code
_entity_poly.pdbx_strand_id
1 'polypeptide(L)'
;MGTYTIAPQHLRFAIKLACAVVLALFVGFHFQLETPRWAVLTAAIVAAGPAFAAGGEPYSGAIRYRGMLRIAGTFIGCIAALVIIILMIRAPLLMMLVCCLWAGFCTWVSSLVKVENSYAWGLAGYTALIIIITIHTDPMLAPQFAVERCSEIVIGIVSAIVADLLFSPRSIKKEIDLELDNLLIAQYKLMQLCVAHGEKEDVDQAWGALVRRTTALEGMRSNLIMESSRWAKANQRLKAINTLSLTLITQACETYLIQNSRPEMVTDDYRELFAEPVETVQDVHQQLKRMRRFLTWKGEHNTPVTIYSWVGAATRYLLLKRGVVGNTKISRIEDGVLRGETVVKVESAERHHAMVNFWRTSVSCILGTLFWLWTGWTSGSGAMVMIAVVTALAMRLPNPRMVAIDFLYGTLAALPLGTLYFLVIMPATQQSMLLLCISLAAMAFFIGIEVQKRRLGSLGALASTINILVLDNPMQFQFSQFLDSALGQIVGCFLALMVILIVRDNSRARTGRVLLNQFVSAAVSSLTTNSARRKENHLPALHQQLFLLLNKFPGDVARFRLALTLIIAHQRLRDAPVPVNEDLSAFHRQLRRTADHVISAGSDDKRRRYFTRLLAELDVYQEKLRVWEASPQVTEPVRRLVEMLHKYQHVLTSS
;
A
#
# COMPACT_ATOMS: atom_id res chain seq x y z
N MET A 1 30.51 -17.58 -9.55
CA MET A 1 29.63 -18.39 -8.71
C MET A 1 29.40 -17.62 -7.41
N GLY A 2 28.33 -16.84 -7.32
CA GLY A 2 27.98 -16.11 -6.10
C GLY A 2 27.54 -17.10 -5.03
N THR A 3 28.16 -17.05 -3.87
CA THR A 3 27.79 -17.83 -2.69
C THR A 3 26.34 -17.55 -2.34
N TYR A 4 25.46 -18.54 -2.51
CA TYR A 4 24.05 -18.48 -2.11
C TYR A 4 23.95 -18.51 -0.57
N THR A 5 24.24 -17.40 0.07
CA THR A 5 23.98 -17.25 1.50
C THR A 5 22.47 -17.03 1.71
N ILE A 6 21.78 -18.09 2.16
CA ILE A 6 20.38 -18.00 2.54
C ILE A 6 20.32 -17.25 3.87
N ALA A 7 19.68 -16.06 3.89
CA ALA A 7 19.54 -15.31 5.12
C ALA A 7 18.72 -16.12 6.15
N PRO A 8 19.08 -16.10 7.46
CA PRO A 8 18.40 -16.88 8.49
C PRO A 8 16.88 -16.62 8.55
N GLN A 9 16.47 -15.42 8.15
CA GLN A 9 15.05 -15.01 8.10
C GLN A 9 14.27 -15.81 7.04
N HIS A 10 14.89 -16.11 5.88
CA HIS A 10 14.26 -16.91 4.83
C HIS A 10 14.07 -18.36 5.26
N LEU A 11 15.06 -18.91 5.96
CA LEU A 11 15.00 -20.26 6.47
C LEU A 11 13.87 -20.41 7.52
N ARG A 12 13.79 -19.47 8.47
CA ARG A 12 12.76 -19.47 9.50
C ARG A 12 11.36 -19.41 8.92
N PHE A 13 11.14 -18.55 7.94
CA PHE A 13 9.85 -18.44 7.25
C PHE A 13 9.50 -19.75 6.51
N ALA A 14 10.46 -20.32 5.78
CA ALA A 14 10.26 -21.56 5.03
C ALA A 14 9.86 -22.73 5.96
N ILE A 15 10.49 -22.82 7.13
CA ILE A 15 10.15 -23.83 8.15
C ILE A 15 8.74 -23.59 8.70
N LYS A 16 8.37 -22.35 9.03
CA LYS A 16 7.01 -22.01 9.49
C LYS A 16 5.95 -22.39 8.45
N LEU A 17 6.21 -22.07 7.18
CA LEU A 17 5.30 -22.37 6.09
C LEU A 17 5.13 -23.88 5.90
N ALA A 18 6.23 -24.62 5.90
CA ALA A 18 6.21 -26.07 5.80
C ALA A 18 5.45 -26.71 6.97
N CYS A 19 5.71 -26.25 8.20
CA CYS A 19 5.00 -26.70 9.38
C CYS A 19 3.48 -26.43 9.30
N ALA A 20 3.09 -25.23 8.86
CA ALA A 20 1.67 -24.86 8.70
C ALA A 20 0.96 -25.77 7.67
N VAL A 21 1.62 -26.05 6.55
CA VAL A 21 1.10 -26.94 5.48
C VAL A 21 0.92 -28.35 6.00
N VAL A 22 1.93 -28.89 6.67
CA VAL A 22 1.88 -30.27 7.22
C VAL A 22 0.83 -30.42 8.31
N LEU A 23 0.75 -29.47 9.25
CA LEU A 23 -0.26 -29.47 10.29
C LEU A 23 -1.68 -29.46 9.69
N ALA A 24 -1.91 -28.57 8.71
CA ALA A 24 -3.22 -28.49 8.06
C ALA A 24 -3.59 -29.78 7.33
N LEU A 25 -2.61 -30.41 6.65
CA LEU A 25 -2.82 -31.67 5.96
C LEU A 25 -3.16 -32.80 6.97
N PHE A 26 -2.31 -32.97 7.99
CA PHE A 26 -2.47 -34.02 8.99
C PHE A 26 -3.81 -33.89 9.71
N VAL A 27 -4.14 -32.69 10.19
CA VAL A 27 -5.41 -32.40 10.88
C VAL A 27 -6.60 -32.62 9.96
N GLY A 28 -6.49 -32.16 8.68
CA GLY A 28 -7.55 -32.32 7.69
C GLY A 28 -7.90 -33.79 7.42
N PHE A 29 -6.91 -34.67 7.27
CA PHE A 29 -7.13 -36.09 7.10
C PHE A 29 -7.60 -36.78 8.42
N HIS A 30 -7.06 -36.34 9.56
CA HIS A 30 -7.45 -36.90 10.87
C HIS A 30 -8.94 -36.65 11.18
N PHE A 31 -9.45 -35.45 10.84
CA PHE A 31 -10.87 -35.14 10.99
C PHE A 31 -11.73 -35.57 9.79
N GLN A 32 -11.17 -36.37 8.87
CA GLN A 32 -11.87 -36.91 7.70
C GLN A 32 -12.58 -35.87 6.85
N LEU A 33 -11.95 -34.69 6.66
CA LEU A 33 -12.46 -33.69 5.72
C LEU A 33 -12.50 -34.30 4.32
N GLU A 34 -13.52 -33.96 3.51
CA GLU A 34 -13.64 -34.44 2.13
C GLU A 34 -12.57 -33.83 1.23
N THR A 35 -12.24 -32.53 1.43
CA THR A 35 -11.27 -31.80 0.61
C THR A 35 -10.16 -31.13 1.42
N PRO A 36 -9.25 -31.89 2.07
CA PRO A 36 -8.17 -31.35 2.92
C PRO A 36 -7.28 -30.34 2.24
N ARG A 37 -7.17 -30.35 0.89
CA ARG A 37 -6.42 -29.39 0.08
C ARG A 37 -6.75 -27.93 0.39
N TRP A 38 -7.98 -27.63 0.73
CA TRP A 38 -8.39 -26.27 1.04
C TRP A 38 -7.92 -25.80 2.41
N ALA A 39 -7.81 -26.71 3.38
CA ALA A 39 -7.18 -26.40 4.66
C ALA A 39 -5.69 -26.12 4.47
N VAL A 40 -5.00 -26.95 3.67
CA VAL A 40 -3.59 -26.78 3.31
C VAL A 40 -3.34 -25.47 2.58
N LEU A 41 -4.16 -25.17 1.57
CA LEU A 41 -4.10 -23.91 0.82
C LEU A 41 -4.35 -22.70 1.73
N THR A 42 -5.31 -22.81 2.64
CA THR A 42 -5.59 -21.76 3.62
C THR A 42 -4.43 -21.55 4.56
N ALA A 43 -3.82 -22.62 5.08
CA ALA A 43 -2.65 -22.53 5.95
C ALA A 43 -1.48 -21.84 5.22
N ALA A 44 -1.21 -22.23 3.98
CA ALA A 44 -0.16 -21.64 3.16
C ALA A 44 -0.39 -20.14 2.92
N ILE A 45 -1.60 -19.73 2.53
CA ILE A 45 -1.94 -18.33 2.25
C ILE A 45 -1.90 -17.46 3.52
N VAL A 46 -2.38 -17.98 4.64
CA VAL A 46 -2.40 -17.25 5.93
C VAL A 46 -0.99 -17.15 6.50
N ALA A 47 -0.21 -18.23 6.48
CA ALA A 47 1.19 -18.23 6.92
C ALA A 47 2.08 -17.33 6.05
N ALA A 48 1.86 -17.27 4.75
CA ALA A 48 2.57 -16.36 3.84
C ALA A 48 2.26 -14.87 4.15
N GLY A 49 1.10 -14.59 4.76
CA GLY A 49 0.72 -13.24 5.18
C GLY A 49 0.74 -12.21 4.05
N PRO A 50 1.17 -10.97 4.32
CA PRO A 50 1.30 -9.92 3.32
C PRO A 50 2.54 -10.05 2.42
N ALA A 51 3.28 -11.17 2.46
CA ALA A 51 4.45 -11.41 1.63
C ALA A 51 4.17 -11.25 0.13
N PHE A 52 2.91 -11.38 -0.29
CA PHE A 52 2.43 -11.06 -1.64
C PHE A 52 2.73 -9.64 -2.09
N ALA A 53 2.66 -8.65 -1.18
CA ALA A 53 2.74 -7.24 -1.54
C ALA A 53 4.06 -6.60 -1.14
N ALA A 54 4.61 -6.98 0.02
CA ALA A 54 5.73 -6.26 0.62
C ALA A 54 7.02 -7.08 0.78
N GLY A 55 6.93 -8.43 0.75
CA GLY A 55 8.01 -9.36 1.07
C GLY A 55 8.41 -9.30 2.55
N GLY A 56 9.27 -10.22 2.96
CA GLY A 56 9.68 -10.34 4.36
C GLY A 56 8.80 -11.31 5.14
N GLU A 57 9.29 -11.74 6.31
CA GLU A 57 8.53 -12.60 7.22
C GLU A 57 7.34 -11.83 7.81
N PRO A 58 6.11 -12.35 7.73
CA PRO A 58 4.94 -11.66 8.25
C PRO A 58 4.96 -11.59 9.79
N TYR A 59 4.41 -10.51 10.32
CA TYR A 59 4.22 -10.35 11.76
C TYR A 59 3.08 -11.23 12.28
N SER A 60 3.21 -11.75 13.48
CA SER A 60 2.24 -12.66 14.11
C SER A 60 0.85 -12.03 14.24
N GLY A 61 0.77 -10.75 14.52
CA GLY A 61 -0.49 -10.00 14.53
C GLY A 61 -1.17 -9.96 13.17
N ALA A 62 -0.41 -9.78 12.09
CA ALA A 62 -0.93 -9.78 10.73
C ALA A 62 -1.46 -11.16 10.31
N ILE A 63 -0.80 -12.24 10.73
CA ILE A 63 -1.26 -13.62 10.49
C ILE A 63 -2.63 -13.86 11.15
N ARG A 64 -2.75 -13.53 12.45
CA ARG A 64 -4.00 -13.67 13.21
C ARG A 64 -5.13 -12.82 12.62
N TYR A 65 -4.86 -11.55 12.33
CA TYR A 65 -5.86 -10.65 11.76
C TYR A 65 -6.35 -11.12 10.39
N ARG A 66 -5.42 -11.57 9.55
CA ARG A 66 -5.75 -12.15 8.24
C ARG A 66 -6.59 -13.42 8.37
N GLY A 67 -6.29 -14.26 9.36
CA GLY A 67 -7.11 -15.42 9.71
C GLY A 67 -8.54 -15.03 10.07
N MET A 68 -8.72 -14.03 10.94
CA MET A 68 -10.06 -13.53 11.31
C MET A 68 -10.83 -12.98 10.10
N LEU A 69 -10.17 -12.20 9.25
CA LEU A 69 -10.79 -11.69 8.02
C LEU A 69 -11.16 -12.80 7.04
N ARG A 70 -10.36 -13.88 7.02
CA ARG A 70 -10.65 -15.05 6.19
C ARG A 70 -11.89 -15.78 6.68
N ILE A 71 -12.06 -15.95 8.00
CA ILE A 71 -13.27 -16.53 8.59
C ILE A 71 -14.48 -15.67 8.24
N ALA A 72 -14.41 -14.36 8.49
CA ALA A 72 -15.52 -13.45 8.22
C ALA A 72 -15.90 -13.43 6.73
N GLY A 73 -14.93 -13.33 5.82
CA GLY A 73 -15.18 -13.33 4.39
C GLY A 73 -15.77 -14.64 3.88
N THR A 74 -15.29 -15.78 4.38
CA THR A 74 -15.86 -17.08 4.02
C THR A 74 -17.31 -17.20 4.49
N PHE A 75 -17.59 -16.80 5.73
CA PHE A 75 -18.94 -16.85 6.29
C PHE A 75 -19.93 -15.99 5.48
N ILE A 76 -19.52 -14.75 5.13
CA ILE A 76 -20.32 -13.87 4.25
C ILE A 76 -20.53 -14.52 2.88
N GLY A 77 -19.49 -15.14 2.31
CA GLY A 77 -19.57 -15.81 1.01
C GLY A 77 -20.48 -17.03 1.04
N CYS A 78 -20.44 -17.85 2.10
CA CYS A 78 -21.32 -19.00 2.30
C CYS A 78 -22.79 -18.56 2.40
N ILE A 79 -23.09 -17.54 3.20
CA ILE A 79 -24.45 -16.99 3.33
C ILE A 79 -24.94 -16.50 1.97
N ALA A 80 -24.11 -15.74 1.25
CA ALA A 80 -24.48 -15.20 -0.06
C ALA A 80 -24.75 -16.34 -1.06
N ALA A 81 -23.92 -17.37 -1.09
CA ALA A 81 -24.14 -18.54 -1.94
C ALA A 81 -25.49 -19.22 -1.64
N LEU A 82 -25.77 -19.51 -0.37
CA LEU A 82 -27.03 -20.12 0.04
C LEU A 82 -28.25 -19.27 -0.34
N VAL A 83 -28.19 -17.98 -0.11
CA VAL A 83 -29.26 -17.05 -0.50
C VAL A 83 -29.49 -17.05 -2.02
N ILE A 84 -28.41 -16.97 -2.81
CA ILE A 84 -28.51 -16.98 -4.28
C ILE A 84 -29.13 -18.31 -4.76
N ILE A 85 -28.71 -19.46 -4.19
CA ILE A 85 -29.24 -20.77 -4.54
C ILE A 85 -30.72 -20.86 -4.19
N ILE A 86 -31.13 -20.50 -2.98
CA ILE A 86 -32.53 -20.57 -2.55
C ILE A 86 -33.41 -19.73 -3.46
N LEU A 87 -32.97 -18.55 -3.86
CA LEU A 87 -33.77 -17.65 -4.69
C LEU A 87 -33.82 -18.06 -6.17
N MET A 88 -32.75 -18.72 -6.67
CA MET A 88 -32.56 -18.90 -8.11
C MET A 88 -32.33 -20.36 -8.55
N ILE A 89 -32.60 -21.33 -7.71
CA ILE A 89 -32.39 -22.76 -7.99
C ILE A 89 -33.05 -23.22 -9.32
N ARG A 90 -34.17 -22.61 -9.69
CA ARG A 90 -34.92 -22.95 -10.93
C ARG A 90 -34.36 -22.28 -12.19
N ALA A 91 -33.40 -21.36 -12.04
CA ALA A 91 -32.84 -20.59 -13.16
C ALA A 91 -31.29 -20.59 -13.08
N PRO A 92 -30.63 -21.71 -13.46
CA PRO A 92 -29.18 -21.89 -13.22
C PRO A 92 -28.32 -20.84 -13.94
N LEU A 93 -28.72 -20.40 -15.15
CA LEU A 93 -28.00 -19.32 -15.86
C LEU A 93 -28.09 -17.99 -15.12
N LEU A 94 -29.24 -17.65 -14.58
CA LEU A 94 -29.45 -16.44 -13.82
C LEU A 94 -28.69 -16.54 -12.47
N MET A 95 -28.70 -17.69 -11.84
CA MET A 95 -27.93 -17.97 -10.62
C MET A 95 -26.43 -17.69 -10.84
N MET A 96 -25.84 -18.20 -11.92
CA MET A 96 -24.44 -17.94 -12.28
C MET A 96 -24.19 -16.47 -12.57
N LEU A 97 -25.08 -15.79 -13.31
CA LEU A 97 -24.95 -14.35 -13.59
C LEU A 97 -24.95 -13.52 -12.30
N VAL A 98 -25.91 -13.77 -11.41
CA VAL A 98 -26.01 -13.06 -10.13
C VAL A 98 -24.78 -13.31 -9.26
N CYS A 99 -24.25 -14.53 -9.27
CA CYS A 99 -23.02 -14.85 -8.55
C CYS A 99 -21.79 -14.11 -9.12
N CYS A 100 -21.69 -14.00 -10.45
CA CYS A 100 -20.63 -13.20 -11.09
C CYS A 100 -20.73 -11.71 -10.72
N LEU A 101 -21.94 -11.16 -10.66
CA LEU A 101 -22.19 -9.79 -10.22
C LEU A 101 -21.90 -9.61 -8.72
N TRP A 102 -22.22 -10.60 -7.89
CA TRP A 102 -21.86 -10.63 -6.47
C TRP A 102 -20.34 -10.57 -6.28
N ALA A 103 -19.57 -11.36 -7.02
CA ALA A 103 -18.11 -11.31 -6.98
C ALA A 103 -17.56 -9.93 -7.37
N GLY A 104 -18.14 -9.31 -8.40
CA GLY A 104 -17.85 -7.93 -8.78
C GLY A 104 -18.18 -6.92 -7.68
N PHE A 105 -19.38 -7.03 -7.08
CA PHE A 105 -19.80 -6.18 -5.96
C PHE A 105 -18.84 -6.30 -4.76
N CYS A 106 -18.46 -7.51 -4.39
CA CYS A 106 -17.45 -7.74 -3.36
C CYS A 106 -16.10 -7.08 -3.70
N THR A 107 -15.69 -7.13 -4.96
CA THR A 107 -14.47 -6.47 -5.43
C THR A 107 -14.58 -4.95 -5.39
N TRP A 108 -15.75 -4.40 -5.71
CA TRP A 108 -16.05 -2.98 -5.57
C TRP A 108 -15.92 -2.52 -4.11
N VAL A 109 -16.59 -3.20 -3.18
CA VAL A 109 -16.47 -2.91 -1.74
C VAL A 109 -15.04 -3.05 -1.25
N SER A 110 -14.35 -4.12 -1.67
CA SER A 110 -12.93 -4.37 -1.35
C SER A 110 -12.02 -3.20 -1.77
N SER A 111 -12.35 -2.55 -2.89
CA SER A 111 -11.60 -1.40 -3.40
C SER A 111 -11.87 -0.09 -2.65
N LEU A 112 -13.02 0.02 -1.97
CA LEU A 112 -13.41 1.21 -1.18
C LEU A 112 -12.96 1.14 0.28
N VAL A 113 -12.80 -0.08 0.79
CA VAL A 113 -12.39 -0.31 2.18
C VAL A 113 -10.88 -0.21 2.30
N LYS A 114 -10.37 0.07 3.50
CA LYS A 114 -8.91 0.07 3.77
C LYS A 114 -8.28 -1.25 3.34
N VAL A 115 -7.07 -1.18 2.82
CA VAL A 115 -6.33 -2.34 2.28
C VAL A 115 -6.29 -3.51 3.27
N GLU A 116 -6.18 -3.23 4.57
CA GLU A 116 -6.16 -4.25 5.62
C GLU A 116 -7.45 -5.07 5.64
N ASN A 117 -8.62 -4.42 5.54
CA ASN A 117 -9.95 -5.06 5.62
C ASN A 117 -10.47 -5.55 4.26
N SER A 118 -9.85 -5.13 3.16
CA SER A 118 -10.28 -5.47 1.80
C SER A 118 -10.27 -6.97 1.53
N TYR A 119 -9.47 -7.72 2.28
CA TYR A 119 -9.30 -9.16 2.11
C TYR A 119 -10.59 -9.95 2.34
N ALA A 120 -11.37 -9.61 3.37
CA ALA A 120 -12.62 -10.30 3.68
C ALA A 120 -13.63 -10.22 2.53
N TRP A 121 -13.76 -9.03 1.93
CA TRP A 121 -14.69 -8.82 0.83
C TRP A 121 -14.28 -9.56 -0.45
N GLY A 122 -13.00 -9.52 -0.82
CA GLY A 122 -12.50 -10.32 -1.95
C GLY A 122 -12.78 -11.81 -1.75
N LEU A 123 -12.57 -12.30 -0.53
CA LEU A 123 -12.85 -13.69 -0.16
C LEU A 123 -14.33 -14.03 -0.25
N ALA A 124 -15.22 -13.16 0.23
CA ALA A 124 -16.66 -13.36 0.15
C ALA A 124 -17.16 -13.54 -1.30
N GLY A 125 -16.57 -12.78 -2.23
CA GLY A 125 -16.91 -12.89 -3.66
C GLY A 125 -16.55 -14.25 -4.24
N TYR A 126 -15.28 -14.67 -4.11
CA TYR A 126 -14.88 -15.93 -4.74
C TYR A 126 -15.36 -17.18 -3.96
N THR A 127 -15.61 -17.08 -2.64
CA THR A 127 -16.18 -18.21 -1.88
C THR A 127 -17.59 -18.55 -2.36
N ALA A 128 -18.43 -17.55 -2.59
CA ALA A 128 -19.76 -17.78 -3.13
C ALA A 128 -19.71 -18.45 -4.53
N LEU A 129 -18.80 -17.97 -5.39
CA LEU A 129 -18.57 -18.58 -6.72
C LEU A 129 -18.10 -20.03 -6.59
N ILE A 130 -17.14 -20.33 -5.73
CA ILE A 130 -16.63 -21.70 -5.52
C ILE A 130 -17.79 -22.64 -5.11
N ILE A 131 -18.61 -22.24 -4.15
CA ILE A 131 -19.72 -23.07 -3.68
C ILE A 131 -20.68 -23.34 -4.83
N ILE A 132 -21.18 -22.31 -5.51
CA ILE A 132 -22.16 -22.44 -6.58
C ILE A 132 -21.61 -23.28 -7.75
N ILE A 133 -20.34 -23.09 -8.11
CA ILE A 133 -19.70 -23.86 -9.19
C ILE A 133 -19.55 -25.33 -8.79
N THR A 134 -19.17 -25.62 -7.54
CA THR A 134 -18.95 -27.01 -7.08
C THR A 134 -20.26 -27.79 -7.04
N ILE A 135 -21.36 -27.18 -6.64
CA ILE A 135 -22.66 -27.84 -6.47
C ILE A 135 -23.60 -27.70 -7.68
N HIS A 136 -23.08 -27.21 -8.84
CA HIS A 136 -23.93 -26.96 -10.00
C HIS A 136 -24.74 -28.17 -10.50
N THR A 137 -24.22 -29.39 -10.23
CA THR A 137 -24.90 -30.66 -10.54
C THR A 137 -25.94 -31.06 -9.49
N ASP A 138 -25.70 -30.74 -8.22
CA ASP A 138 -26.62 -31.05 -7.12
C ASP A 138 -26.69 -29.89 -6.10
N PRO A 139 -27.60 -28.92 -6.32
CA PRO A 139 -27.75 -27.75 -5.44
C PRO A 139 -28.20 -28.09 -4.00
N MET A 140 -28.75 -29.29 -3.75
CA MET A 140 -29.19 -29.69 -2.41
C MET A 140 -28.02 -29.92 -1.44
N LEU A 141 -26.81 -30.17 -1.96
CA LEU A 141 -25.59 -30.33 -1.15
C LEU A 141 -25.00 -29.00 -0.69
N ALA A 142 -25.58 -27.86 -1.08
CA ALA A 142 -25.08 -26.52 -0.74
C ALA A 142 -24.83 -26.29 0.77
N PRO A 143 -25.74 -26.64 1.69
CA PRO A 143 -25.50 -26.43 3.11
C PRO A 143 -24.31 -27.26 3.64
N GLN A 144 -24.16 -28.50 3.17
CA GLN A 144 -23.05 -29.38 3.53
C GLN A 144 -21.73 -28.77 3.06
N PHE A 145 -21.60 -28.43 1.79
CA PHE A 145 -20.41 -27.77 1.25
C PHE A 145 -20.06 -26.46 1.95
N ALA A 146 -21.05 -25.66 2.34
CA ALA A 146 -20.82 -24.43 3.10
C ALA A 146 -20.21 -24.71 4.47
N VAL A 147 -20.69 -25.72 5.19
CA VAL A 147 -20.15 -26.11 6.49
C VAL A 147 -18.74 -26.69 6.36
N GLU A 148 -18.52 -27.58 5.40
CA GLU A 148 -17.18 -28.14 5.11
C GLU A 148 -16.18 -27.02 4.79
N ARG A 149 -16.57 -26.06 3.95
CA ARG A 149 -15.75 -24.92 3.60
C ARG A 149 -15.32 -24.09 4.81
N CYS A 150 -16.26 -23.85 5.72
CA CYS A 150 -15.94 -23.17 6.99
C CYS A 150 -14.98 -23.97 7.84
N SER A 151 -15.17 -25.28 7.97
CA SER A 151 -14.33 -26.18 8.77
C SER A 151 -12.89 -26.23 8.24
N GLU A 152 -12.72 -26.42 6.92
CA GLU A 152 -11.42 -26.44 6.25
C GLU A 152 -10.62 -25.15 6.46
N ILE A 153 -11.31 -24.02 6.35
CA ILE A 153 -10.68 -22.71 6.52
C ILE A 153 -10.27 -22.49 7.97
N VAL A 154 -11.10 -22.85 8.94
CA VAL A 154 -10.77 -22.76 10.37
C VAL A 154 -9.55 -23.64 10.70
N ILE A 155 -9.52 -24.88 10.24
CA ILE A 155 -8.37 -25.80 10.45
C ILE A 155 -7.09 -25.21 9.83
N GLY A 156 -7.16 -24.71 8.60
CA GLY A 156 -6.00 -24.08 7.94
C GLY A 156 -5.49 -22.85 8.70
N ILE A 157 -6.39 -22.01 9.21
CA ILE A 157 -6.00 -20.82 10.00
C ILE A 157 -5.37 -21.22 11.34
N VAL A 158 -5.98 -22.15 12.05
CA VAL A 158 -5.45 -22.64 13.33
C VAL A 158 -4.06 -23.24 13.12
N SER A 159 -3.87 -24.05 12.08
CA SER A 159 -2.57 -24.63 11.72
C SER A 159 -1.50 -23.56 11.44
N ALA A 160 -1.86 -22.51 10.72
CA ALA A 160 -0.94 -21.40 10.45
C ALA A 160 -0.58 -20.62 11.74
N ILE A 161 -1.54 -20.38 12.64
CA ILE A 161 -1.30 -19.70 13.91
C ILE A 161 -0.44 -20.57 14.84
N VAL A 162 -0.69 -21.87 14.92
CA VAL A 162 0.11 -22.80 15.73
C VAL A 162 1.54 -22.86 15.22
N ALA A 163 1.75 -22.95 13.90
CA ALA A 163 3.08 -22.92 13.31
C ALA A 163 3.82 -21.61 13.62
N ASP A 164 3.12 -20.46 13.59
CA ASP A 164 3.72 -19.19 13.96
C ASP A 164 4.12 -19.14 15.44
N LEU A 165 3.30 -19.67 16.33
CA LEU A 165 3.58 -19.71 17.76
C LEU A 165 4.77 -20.63 18.11
N LEU A 166 4.92 -21.77 17.41
CA LEU A 166 6.02 -22.72 17.63
C LEU A 166 7.39 -22.15 17.25
N PHE A 167 7.47 -21.30 16.21
CA PHE A 167 8.72 -20.80 15.67
C PHE A 167 8.98 -19.32 15.99
N SER A 168 8.77 -18.89 17.23
CA SER A 168 9.01 -17.54 17.74
C SER A 168 8.24 -16.44 17.00
N PRO A 169 7.13 -15.98 17.56
CA PRO A 169 6.30 -14.95 16.96
C PRO A 169 7.10 -13.64 16.78
N ARG A 170 7.06 -13.07 15.58
CA ARG A 170 7.72 -11.81 15.27
C ARG A 170 6.86 -10.64 15.72
N SER A 171 7.34 -9.87 16.68
CA SER A 171 6.66 -8.65 17.14
C SER A 171 7.13 -7.44 16.35
N ILE A 172 6.18 -6.66 15.84
CA ILE A 172 6.43 -5.42 15.11
C ILE A 172 6.98 -4.29 15.98
N LYS A 173 6.75 -4.35 17.31
CA LYS A 173 7.11 -3.27 18.23
C LYS A 173 8.59 -2.94 18.19
N LYS A 174 9.46 -3.95 18.37
CA LYS A 174 10.92 -3.74 18.39
C LYS A 174 11.44 -3.15 17.09
N GLU A 175 10.84 -3.53 15.96
CA GLU A 175 11.24 -3.02 14.66
C GLU A 175 10.80 -1.58 14.44
N ILE A 176 9.59 -1.22 14.89
CA ILE A 176 9.12 0.17 14.87
C ILE A 176 10.02 1.05 15.72
N ASP A 177 10.38 0.61 16.93
CA ASP A 177 11.26 1.38 17.82
C ASP A 177 12.62 1.64 17.15
N LEU A 178 13.22 0.60 16.56
CA LEU A 178 14.51 0.72 15.85
C LEU A 178 14.39 1.62 14.59
N GLU A 179 13.30 1.48 13.83
CA GLU A 179 13.11 2.29 12.63
C GLU A 179 12.84 3.76 12.95
N LEU A 180 12.13 4.05 14.06
CA LEU A 180 11.96 5.41 14.56
C LEU A 180 13.28 6.05 14.96
N ASP A 181 14.21 5.27 15.54
CA ASP A 181 15.55 5.73 15.89
C ASP A 181 16.37 6.05 14.65
N ASN A 182 16.42 5.10 13.73
CA ASN A 182 17.14 5.25 12.47
C ASN A 182 16.59 6.41 11.62
N LEU A 183 15.27 6.58 11.61
CA LEU A 183 14.62 7.66 10.87
C LEU A 183 14.99 9.03 11.42
N LEU A 184 14.99 9.19 12.75
CA LEU A 184 15.36 10.46 13.40
C LEU A 184 16.83 10.82 13.16
N ILE A 185 17.74 9.85 13.29
CA ILE A 185 19.17 10.05 13.01
C ILE A 185 19.39 10.46 11.55
N ALA A 186 18.71 9.78 10.61
CA ALA A 186 18.83 10.10 9.20
C ALA A 186 18.25 11.48 8.86
N GLN A 187 17.17 11.90 9.53
CA GLN A 187 16.61 13.26 9.39
C GLN A 187 17.58 14.33 9.91
N TYR A 188 18.26 14.05 11.02
CA TYR A 188 19.28 14.95 11.54
C TYR A 188 20.47 15.07 10.57
N LYS A 189 20.96 13.94 10.04
CA LYS A 189 22.05 13.93 9.04
C LYS A 189 21.68 14.67 7.75
N LEU A 190 20.43 14.55 7.29
CA LEU A 190 19.96 15.34 6.15
C LEU A 190 20.03 16.85 6.45
N MET A 191 19.60 17.26 7.65
CA MET A 191 19.67 18.66 8.05
C MET A 191 21.11 19.16 8.16
N GLN A 192 22.03 18.34 8.70
CA GLN A 192 23.46 18.63 8.70
C GLN A 192 24.00 18.89 7.29
N LEU A 193 23.72 17.99 6.35
CA LEU A 193 24.12 18.15 4.94
C LEU A 193 23.54 19.44 4.32
N CYS A 194 22.29 19.75 4.63
CA CYS A 194 21.64 20.96 4.12
C CYS A 194 22.25 22.24 4.71
N VAL A 195 22.60 22.27 5.98
CA VAL A 195 23.23 23.42 6.66
C VAL A 195 24.71 23.56 6.29
N ALA A 196 25.42 22.45 6.09
CA ALA A 196 26.81 22.45 5.63
C ALA A 196 26.98 22.78 4.14
N HIS A 197 25.88 22.95 3.39
CA HIS A 197 25.90 23.14 1.94
C HIS A 197 26.59 21.97 1.19
N GLY A 198 26.24 20.75 1.57
CA GLY A 198 26.73 19.54 0.92
C GLY A 198 26.42 19.46 -0.57
N GLU A 199 27.09 18.56 -1.27
CA GLU A 199 26.87 18.35 -2.70
C GLU A 199 25.41 17.98 -2.99
N LYS A 200 24.90 18.45 -4.10
CA LYS A 200 23.49 18.22 -4.50
C LYS A 200 23.14 16.73 -4.60
N GLU A 201 24.10 15.93 -5.07
CA GLU A 201 23.92 14.48 -5.24
C GLU A 201 23.77 13.77 -3.89
N ASP A 202 24.55 14.15 -2.89
CA ASP A 202 24.48 13.59 -1.53
C ASP A 202 23.16 13.97 -0.86
N VAL A 203 22.74 15.22 -0.99
CA VAL A 203 21.44 15.71 -0.47
C VAL A 203 20.28 14.95 -1.13
N ASP A 204 20.32 14.77 -2.46
CA ASP A 204 19.30 14.04 -3.21
C ASP A 204 19.23 12.56 -2.82
N GLN A 205 20.37 11.92 -2.58
CA GLN A 205 20.46 10.52 -2.15
C GLN A 205 19.93 10.35 -0.71
N ALA A 206 20.37 11.17 0.22
CA ALA A 206 19.92 11.15 1.61
C ALA A 206 18.40 11.41 1.71
N TRP A 207 17.91 12.37 0.95
CA TRP A 207 16.50 12.69 0.83
C TRP A 207 15.68 11.50 0.29
N GLY A 208 16.11 10.89 -0.82
CA GLY A 208 15.45 9.73 -1.40
C GLY A 208 15.41 8.51 -0.46
N ALA A 209 16.47 8.31 0.33
CA ALA A 209 16.53 7.27 1.35
C ALA A 209 15.53 7.52 2.48
N LEU A 210 15.41 8.76 2.95
CA LEU A 210 14.47 9.16 4.00
C LEU A 210 13.01 8.99 3.57
N VAL A 211 12.68 9.38 2.33
CA VAL A 211 11.34 9.20 1.79
C VAL A 211 10.95 7.72 1.76
N ARG A 212 11.85 6.84 1.32
CA ARG A 212 11.62 5.39 1.33
C ARG A 212 11.40 4.85 2.75
N ARG A 213 12.20 5.26 3.72
CA ARG A 213 12.05 4.86 5.14
C ARG A 213 10.73 5.35 5.74
N THR A 214 10.34 6.60 5.48
CA THR A 214 9.06 7.15 5.96
C THR A 214 7.88 6.37 5.39
N THR A 215 7.95 5.97 4.12
CA THR A 215 6.93 5.11 3.49
C THR A 215 6.92 3.70 4.09
N ALA A 216 8.08 3.12 4.39
CA ALA A 216 8.19 1.83 5.05
C ALA A 216 7.58 1.85 6.47
N LEU A 217 7.81 2.92 7.22
CA LEU A 217 7.20 3.12 8.55
C LEU A 217 5.67 3.17 8.48
N GLU A 218 5.09 3.79 7.43
CA GLU A 218 3.64 3.78 7.23
C GLU A 218 3.10 2.36 6.98
N GLY A 219 3.83 1.54 6.22
CA GLY A 219 3.52 0.12 6.06
C GLY A 219 3.58 -0.67 7.38
N MET A 220 4.58 -0.39 8.23
CA MET A 220 4.67 -1.01 9.56
C MET A 220 3.53 -0.55 10.49
N ARG A 221 3.12 0.72 10.41
CA ARG A 221 2.02 1.28 11.20
C ARG A 221 0.70 0.52 10.95
N SER A 222 0.40 0.19 9.70
CA SER A 222 -0.80 -0.57 9.38
C SER A 222 -0.79 -1.97 10.02
N ASN A 223 0.37 -2.62 10.06
CA ASN A 223 0.53 -3.92 10.70
C ASN A 223 0.40 -3.86 12.24
N LEU A 224 0.80 -2.74 12.86
CA LEU A 224 0.67 -2.55 14.31
C LEU A 224 -0.80 -2.58 14.78
N ILE A 225 -1.71 -2.01 14.00
CA ILE A 225 -3.15 -2.04 14.30
C ILE A 225 -3.68 -3.49 14.32
N MET A 226 -3.15 -4.32 13.41
CA MET A 226 -3.54 -5.73 13.30
C MET A 226 -3.05 -6.57 14.48
N GLU A 227 -1.97 -6.15 15.16
CA GLU A 227 -1.40 -6.90 16.29
C GLU A 227 -2.30 -6.85 17.53
N SER A 228 -2.83 -5.66 17.89
CA SER A 228 -3.76 -5.50 19.01
C SER A 228 -4.42 -4.12 19.04
N SER A 229 -5.67 -4.06 19.50
CA SER A 229 -6.38 -2.80 19.77
C SER A 229 -5.70 -1.94 20.86
N ARG A 230 -4.85 -2.56 21.70
CA ARG A 230 -4.02 -1.84 22.70
C ARG A 230 -3.11 -0.79 22.05
N TRP A 231 -2.76 -0.98 20.78
CA TRP A 231 -1.88 -0.09 20.01
C TRP A 231 -2.60 1.08 19.32
N ALA A 232 -3.90 1.28 19.56
CA ALA A 232 -4.64 2.38 18.92
C ALA A 232 -4.02 3.77 19.20
N LYS A 233 -3.53 4.01 20.44
CA LYS A 233 -2.82 5.25 20.81
C LYS A 233 -1.45 5.37 20.15
N ALA A 234 -0.70 4.27 20.08
CA ALA A 234 0.57 4.23 19.36
C ALA A 234 0.38 4.50 17.87
N ASN A 235 -0.67 3.95 17.26
CA ASN A 235 -1.02 4.23 15.87
C ASN A 235 -1.32 5.71 15.60
N GLN A 236 -2.03 6.39 16.51
CA GLN A 236 -2.30 7.82 16.38
C GLN A 236 -1.00 8.64 16.46
N ARG A 237 -0.10 8.29 17.39
CA ARG A 237 1.23 8.90 17.50
C ARG A 237 2.09 8.65 16.26
N LEU A 238 2.11 7.42 15.75
CA LEU A 238 2.85 7.09 14.53
C LEU A 238 2.36 7.86 13.31
N LYS A 239 1.05 8.09 13.21
CA LYS A 239 0.49 8.92 12.15
C LYS A 239 1.00 10.36 12.23
N ALA A 240 1.02 10.94 13.43
CA ALA A 240 1.58 12.28 13.65
C ALA A 240 3.11 12.30 13.41
N ILE A 241 3.85 11.27 13.83
CA ILE A 241 5.28 11.12 13.55
C ILE A 241 5.56 11.09 12.04
N ASN A 242 4.75 10.40 11.25
CA ASN A 242 4.90 10.39 9.80
C ASN A 242 4.70 11.78 9.19
N THR A 243 3.70 12.53 9.66
CA THR A 243 3.50 13.93 9.23
C THR A 243 4.68 14.81 9.65
N LEU A 244 5.16 14.68 10.89
CA LEU A 244 6.35 15.40 11.36
C LEU A 244 7.60 15.02 10.56
N SER A 245 7.76 13.77 10.17
CA SER A 245 8.87 13.32 9.33
C SER A 245 8.90 14.03 7.98
N LEU A 246 7.74 14.17 7.33
CA LEU A 246 7.65 14.96 6.10
C LEU A 246 7.92 16.44 6.34
N THR A 247 7.47 16.99 7.47
CA THR A 247 7.77 18.37 7.84
C THR A 247 9.29 18.57 8.01
N LEU A 248 9.98 17.65 8.71
CA LEU A 248 11.43 17.70 8.90
C LEU A 248 12.18 17.64 7.56
N ILE A 249 11.79 16.74 6.67
CA ILE A 249 12.37 16.65 5.32
C ILE A 249 12.13 17.94 4.53
N THR A 250 10.92 18.50 4.60
CA THR A 250 10.56 19.74 3.91
C THR A 250 11.41 20.91 4.40
N GLN A 251 11.54 21.07 5.72
CA GLN A 251 12.34 22.16 6.31
C GLN A 251 13.83 22.02 6.01
N ALA A 252 14.38 20.82 5.99
CA ALA A 252 15.77 20.59 5.61
C ALA A 252 16.02 20.98 4.16
N CYS A 253 15.18 20.52 3.22
CA CYS A 253 15.28 20.88 1.81
C CYS A 253 15.10 22.38 1.59
N GLU A 254 14.21 23.03 2.33
CA GLU A 254 14.02 24.46 2.28
C GLU A 254 15.26 25.22 2.78
N THR A 255 15.91 24.75 3.85
CA THR A 255 17.17 25.32 4.34
C THR A 255 18.25 25.24 3.26
N TYR A 256 18.40 24.11 2.58
CA TYR A 256 19.31 23.94 1.46
C TYR A 256 19.04 24.94 0.32
N LEU A 257 17.78 25.14 -0.02
CA LEU A 257 17.38 26.10 -1.07
C LEU A 257 17.64 27.55 -0.65
N ILE A 258 17.44 27.91 0.64
CA ILE A 258 17.76 29.23 1.16
C ILE A 258 19.27 29.47 1.05
N GLN A 259 20.08 28.49 1.43
CA GLN A 259 21.52 28.60 1.39
C GLN A 259 22.06 28.79 -0.02
N ASN A 260 21.44 28.16 -1.02
CA ASN A 260 21.75 28.40 -2.44
C ASN A 260 21.41 29.80 -2.93
N SER A 261 20.32 30.41 -2.41
CA SER A 261 19.86 31.73 -2.86
C SER A 261 20.36 32.87 -2.00
N ARG A 262 20.60 32.63 -0.71
CA ARG A 262 21.02 33.61 0.30
C ARG A 262 21.90 32.97 1.36
N PRO A 263 23.18 32.73 1.06
CA PRO A 263 24.11 32.05 1.98
C PRO A 263 24.29 32.81 3.30
N GLU A 264 24.09 34.10 3.32
CA GLU A 264 24.17 34.99 4.48
C GLU A 264 23.08 34.73 5.56
N MET A 265 21.99 34.09 5.20
CA MET A 265 20.93 33.77 6.15
C MET A 265 21.30 32.62 7.09
N VAL A 266 22.23 31.73 6.68
CA VAL A 266 22.72 30.62 7.49
C VAL A 266 24.16 30.95 7.91
N THR A 267 24.29 31.64 9.04
CA THR A 267 25.58 32.08 9.59
C THR A 267 26.42 30.90 10.06
N ASP A 268 27.70 31.09 10.24
CA ASP A 268 28.64 30.06 10.69
C ASP A 268 28.27 29.49 12.08
N ASP A 269 27.61 30.28 12.95
CA ASP A 269 27.09 29.80 14.25
C ASP A 269 26.15 28.59 14.06
N TYR A 270 25.29 28.59 13.00
CA TYR A 270 24.37 27.47 12.73
C TYR A 270 25.12 26.28 12.13
N ARG A 271 26.16 26.51 11.31
CA ARG A 271 27.00 25.43 10.77
C ARG A 271 27.75 24.73 11.89
N GLU A 272 28.33 25.48 12.82
CA GLU A 272 29.04 24.96 14.00
C GLU A 272 28.06 24.17 14.91
N LEU A 273 26.85 24.68 15.10
CA LEU A 273 25.81 24.03 15.91
C LEU A 273 25.39 22.66 15.37
N PHE A 274 25.42 22.46 14.04
CA PHE A 274 25.12 21.19 13.39
C PHE A 274 26.36 20.35 13.04
N ALA A 275 27.57 20.82 13.29
CA ALA A 275 28.81 20.15 12.88
C ALA A 275 29.12 18.86 13.68
N GLU A 276 28.62 18.73 14.90
CA GLU A 276 28.89 17.56 15.73
C GLU A 276 28.28 16.28 15.13
N PRO A 277 29.07 15.20 14.99
CA PRO A 277 28.57 13.94 14.45
C PRO A 277 27.56 13.30 15.41
N VAL A 278 26.52 12.71 14.85
CA VAL A 278 25.45 12.04 15.59
C VAL A 278 25.34 10.60 15.12
N GLU A 279 25.49 9.66 16.04
CA GLU A 279 25.34 8.23 15.78
C GLU A 279 24.15 7.62 16.53
N THR A 280 23.81 8.17 17.69
CA THR A 280 22.74 7.67 18.55
C THR A 280 21.60 8.67 18.71
N VAL A 281 20.42 8.18 19.11
CA VAL A 281 19.28 9.05 19.46
C VAL A 281 19.56 9.90 20.70
N GLN A 282 20.43 9.45 21.58
CA GLN A 282 20.83 10.22 22.75
C GLN A 282 21.62 11.45 22.33
N ASP A 283 22.51 11.33 21.33
CA ASP A 283 23.26 12.45 20.76
C ASP A 283 22.30 13.45 20.15
N VAL A 284 21.33 12.98 19.33
CA VAL A 284 20.29 13.86 18.77
C VAL A 284 19.54 14.61 19.86
N HIS A 285 19.20 13.94 20.96
CA HIS A 285 18.49 14.57 22.07
C HIS A 285 19.33 15.64 22.78
N GLN A 286 20.61 15.39 22.98
CA GLN A 286 21.52 16.37 23.59
C GLN A 286 21.69 17.58 22.66
N GLN A 287 21.92 17.35 21.38
CA GLN A 287 22.06 18.39 20.38
C GLN A 287 20.78 19.25 20.25
N LEU A 288 19.59 18.64 20.23
CA LEU A 288 18.35 19.40 20.22
C LEU A 288 18.14 20.23 21.47
N LYS A 289 18.59 19.79 22.66
CA LYS A 289 18.60 20.62 23.88
C LYS A 289 19.52 21.82 23.73
N ARG A 290 20.73 21.62 23.18
CA ARG A 290 21.73 22.67 22.94
C ARG A 290 21.18 23.70 21.94
N MET A 291 20.62 23.22 20.83
CA MET A 291 19.97 24.05 19.80
C MET A 291 18.83 24.89 20.38
N ARG A 292 17.96 24.29 21.17
CA ARG A 292 16.85 25.04 21.79
C ARG A 292 17.34 26.15 22.69
N ARG A 293 18.38 25.92 23.53
CA ARG A 293 18.98 26.96 24.38
C ARG A 293 19.56 28.11 23.52
N PHE A 294 20.27 27.75 22.45
CA PHE A 294 20.86 28.71 21.54
C PHE A 294 19.78 29.55 20.85
N LEU A 295 18.73 28.91 20.32
CA LEU A 295 17.62 29.59 19.64
C LEU A 295 16.82 30.51 20.60
N THR A 296 16.64 30.09 21.86
CA THR A 296 15.99 30.93 22.88
C THR A 296 16.82 32.15 23.20
N TRP A 297 18.18 32.02 23.23
CA TRP A 297 19.09 33.13 23.48
C TRP A 297 19.16 34.10 22.28
N LYS A 298 19.22 33.59 21.03
CA LYS A 298 19.34 34.41 19.80
C LYS A 298 18.04 35.12 19.43
N GLY A 299 16.91 34.61 19.87
CA GLY A 299 15.58 35.13 19.60
C GLY A 299 15.00 34.70 18.24
N GLU A 300 13.69 34.64 18.17
CA GLU A 300 12.94 34.12 17.00
C GLU A 300 13.14 34.98 15.74
N HIS A 301 13.31 36.31 15.92
CA HIS A 301 13.47 37.26 14.79
C HIS A 301 14.83 37.17 14.10
N ASN A 302 15.84 36.67 14.78
CA ASN A 302 17.22 36.56 14.28
C ASN A 302 17.58 35.14 13.79
N THR A 303 16.62 34.23 13.77
CA THR A 303 16.82 32.83 13.40
C THR A 303 16.11 32.51 12.09
N PRO A 304 16.72 31.77 11.15
CA PRO A 304 16.02 31.28 9.98
C PRO A 304 14.79 30.45 10.40
N VAL A 305 13.63 30.81 9.92
CA VAL A 305 12.34 30.18 10.27
C VAL A 305 12.38 28.67 10.04
N THR A 306 13.12 28.22 9.01
CA THR A 306 13.28 26.81 8.69
C THR A 306 14.01 26.03 9.78
N ILE A 307 15.09 26.57 10.32
CA ILE A 307 15.88 25.94 11.40
C ILE A 307 15.05 25.91 12.68
N TYR A 308 14.39 27.03 13.02
CA TYR A 308 13.51 27.10 14.19
C TYR A 308 12.38 26.09 14.12
N SER A 309 11.69 26.03 12.98
CA SER A 309 10.60 25.10 12.71
C SER A 309 11.07 23.64 12.73
N TRP A 310 12.25 23.36 12.17
CA TRP A 310 12.85 22.03 12.16
C TRP A 310 13.15 21.53 13.59
N VAL A 311 13.79 22.34 14.41
CA VAL A 311 14.10 22.01 15.82
C VAL A 311 12.81 21.78 16.63
N GLY A 312 11.78 22.60 16.39
CA GLY A 312 10.46 22.42 16.99
C GLY A 312 9.81 21.09 16.60
N ALA A 313 9.83 20.75 15.30
CA ALA A 313 9.28 19.49 14.79
C ALA A 313 10.05 18.26 15.31
N ALA A 314 11.40 18.30 15.36
CA ALA A 314 12.23 17.24 15.89
C ALA A 314 11.99 17.01 17.39
N THR A 315 11.75 18.06 18.15
CA THR A 315 11.40 17.96 19.57
C THR A 315 10.03 17.28 19.77
N ARG A 316 9.03 17.64 18.96
CA ARG A 316 7.71 16.98 18.97
C ARG A 316 7.80 15.51 18.56
N TYR A 317 8.63 15.19 17.57
CA TYR A 317 8.92 13.81 17.17
C TYR A 317 9.44 12.98 18.35
N LEU A 318 10.44 13.45 19.07
CA LEU A 318 11.00 12.78 20.26
C LEU A 318 9.95 12.58 21.37
N LEU A 319 9.09 13.58 21.60
CA LEU A 319 8.00 13.47 22.56
C LEU A 319 7.04 12.32 22.21
N LEU A 320 6.56 12.30 20.96
CA LEU A 320 5.64 11.27 20.49
C LEU A 320 6.28 9.89 20.47
N LYS A 321 7.56 9.79 20.06
CA LYS A 321 8.30 8.53 20.07
C LYS A 321 8.32 7.87 21.44
N ARG A 322 8.62 8.62 22.50
CA ARG A 322 8.58 8.11 23.88
C ARG A 322 7.22 7.51 24.23
N GLY A 323 6.14 8.16 23.81
CA GLY A 323 4.77 7.68 23.98
C GLY A 323 4.47 6.39 23.20
N VAL A 324 5.05 6.20 22.02
CA VAL A 324 4.92 4.96 21.21
C VAL A 324 5.62 3.80 21.94
N VAL A 325 6.89 3.99 22.32
CA VAL A 325 7.71 2.95 22.97
C VAL A 325 7.08 2.51 24.31
N GLY A 326 6.67 3.46 25.13
CA GLY A 326 6.07 3.19 26.44
C GLY A 326 4.59 2.77 26.41
N ASN A 327 3.92 2.91 25.27
CA ASN A 327 2.46 2.75 25.15
C ASN A 327 1.66 3.46 26.26
N THR A 328 2.13 4.65 26.64
CA THR A 328 1.58 5.44 27.75
C THR A 328 0.25 6.11 27.39
N LYS A 329 -0.49 6.55 28.39
CA LYS A 329 -1.66 7.41 28.17
C LYS A 329 -1.21 8.71 27.48
N ILE A 330 -2.06 9.25 26.59
CA ILE A 330 -1.80 10.53 25.92
C ILE A 330 -1.78 11.63 26.98
N SER A 331 -0.67 12.36 27.10
CA SER A 331 -0.54 13.52 27.99
C SER A 331 -1.24 14.75 27.36
N ARG A 332 -1.54 15.78 28.19
CA ARG A 332 -2.12 17.03 27.69
C ARG A 332 -1.24 17.72 26.63
N ILE A 333 0.08 17.64 26.80
CA ILE A 333 1.04 18.21 25.86
C ILE A 333 1.01 17.44 24.53
N GLU A 334 0.97 16.10 24.60
CA GLU A 334 0.84 15.26 23.39
C GLU A 334 -0.49 15.49 22.69
N ASP A 335 -1.60 15.64 23.42
CA ASP A 335 -2.93 15.92 22.85
C ASP A 335 -2.94 17.22 22.05
N GLY A 336 -2.27 18.27 22.55
CA GLY A 336 -2.08 19.52 21.82
C GLY A 336 -1.32 19.32 20.50
N VAL A 337 -0.25 18.51 20.49
CA VAL A 337 0.50 18.17 19.28
C VAL A 337 -0.34 17.33 18.33
N LEU A 338 -1.04 16.32 18.83
CA LEU A 338 -1.85 15.43 18.02
C LEU A 338 -3.03 16.15 17.34
N ARG A 339 -3.65 17.12 18.01
CA ARG A 339 -4.72 17.95 17.41
C ARG A 339 -4.20 18.84 16.30
N GLY A 340 -3.00 19.38 16.44
CA GLY A 340 -2.33 20.17 15.39
C GLY A 340 -1.98 19.36 14.13
N GLU A 341 -1.84 18.05 14.28
CA GLU A 341 -1.49 17.11 13.19
C GLU A 341 -2.71 16.26 12.74
N THR A 342 -3.93 16.65 13.11
CA THR A 342 -5.15 15.95 12.68
C THR A 342 -5.33 16.05 11.16
N VAL A 343 -5.61 14.92 10.59
CA VAL A 343 -5.68 14.73 9.15
C VAL A 343 -7.10 14.90 8.65
N VAL A 344 -7.29 15.76 7.68
CA VAL A 344 -8.55 15.89 6.94
C VAL A 344 -8.75 14.63 6.07
N LYS A 345 -9.94 14.04 6.12
CA LYS A 345 -10.30 12.93 5.21
C LYS A 345 -10.32 13.45 3.78
N VAL A 346 -9.47 12.89 2.95
CA VAL A 346 -9.50 13.12 1.51
C VAL A 346 -10.54 12.17 0.91
N GLU A 347 -11.70 12.67 0.54
CA GLU A 347 -12.63 11.92 -0.31
C GLU A 347 -12.06 11.90 -1.73
N SER A 348 -11.70 10.71 -2.17
CA SER A 348 -10.85 10.56 -3.34
C SER A 348 -11.55 9.97 -4.55
N ALA A 349 -10.86 10.05 -5.69
CA ALA A 349 -11.08 9.38 -6.97
C ALA A 349 -11.19 7.84 -6.89
N GLU A 350 -11.30 7.27 -5.70
CA GLU A 350 -11.36 5.83 -5.41
C GLU A 350 -12.64 5.18 -5.95
N ARG A 351 -13.75 5.92 -6.02
CA ARG A 351 -15.02 5.38 -6.52
C ARG A 351 -14.94 4.93 -7.99
N HIS A 352 -14.23 5.68 -8.83
CA HIS A 352 -14.08 5.30 -10.24
C HIS A 352 -13.20 4.05 -10.39
N HIS A 353 -12.09 4.00 -9.65
CA HIS A 353 -11.23 2.81 -9.58
C HIS A 353 -11.99 1.57 -9.11
N ALA A 354 -12.79 1.72 -8.05
CA ALA A 354 -13.62 0.64 -7.53
C ALA A 354 -14.64 0.14 -8.58
N MET A 355 -15.25 1.05 -9.36
CA MET A 355 -16.18 0.68 -10.43
C MET A 355 -15.47 -0.06 -11.57
N VAL A 356 -14.27 0.35 -11.95
CA VAL A 356 -13.46 -0.38 -12.94
C VAL A 356 -13.13 -1.79 -12.44
N ASN A 357 -12.80 -1.95 -11.17
CA ASN A 357 -12.52 -3.25 -10.57
C ASN A 357 -13.78 -4.14 -10.49
N PHE A 358 -14.95 -3.55 -10.21
CA PHE A 358 -16.23 -4.25 -10.32
C PHE A 358 -16.41 -4.87 -11.71
N TRP A 359 -16.26 -4.06 -12.75
CA TRP A 359 -16.44 -4.54 -14.11
C TRP A 359 -15.39 -5.56 -14.53
N ARG A 360 -14.14 -5.37 -14.15
CA ARG A 360 -13.06 -6.35 -14.41
C ARG A 360 -13.41 -7.72 -13.85
N THR A 361 -13.84 -7.79 -12.59
CA THR A 361 -14.18 -9.07 -11.94
C THR A 361 -15.46 -9.65 -12.54
N SER A 362 -16.53 -8.87 -12.66
CA SER A 362 -17.80 -9.35 -13.20
C SER A 362 -17.65 -9.86 -14.64
N VAL A 363 -17.00 -9.10 -15.52
CA VAL A 363 -16.78 -9.48 -16.92
C VAL A 363 -15.88 -10.70 -17.02
N SER A 364 -14.81 -10.79 -16.21
CA SER A 364 -13.95 -11.99 -16.19
C SER A 364 -14.75 -13.25 -15.83
N CYS A 365 -15.58 -13.18 -14.78
CA CYS A 365 -16.40 -14.29 -14.34
C CYS A 365 -17.49 -14.64 -15.37
N ILE A 366 -18.15 -13.64 -15.97
CA ILE A 366 -19.18 -13.87 -17.00
C ILE A 366 -18.55 -14.51 -18.24
N LEU A 367 -17.42 -14.01 -18.74
CA LEU A 367 -16.73 -14.58 -19.89
C LEU A 367 -16.24 -16.01 -19.60
N GLY A 368 -15.73 -16.26 -18.39
CA GLY A 368 -15.38 -17.62 -17.97
C GLY A 368 -16.59 -18.56 -17.94
N THR A 369 -17.73 -18.09 -17.45
CA THR A 369 -18.99 -18.87 -17.44
C THR A 369 -19.46 -19.17 -18.86
N LEU A 370 -19.46 -18.17 -19.74
CA LEU A 370 -19.83 -18.35 -21.15
C LEU A 370 -18.88 -19.32 -21.88
N PHE A 371 -17.59 -19.21 -21.63
CA PHE A 371 -16.59 -20.13 -22.17
C PHE A 371 -16.85 -21.56 -21.68
N TRP A 372 -17.09 -21.77 -20.38
CA TRP A 372 -17.40 -23.07 -19.82
C TRP A 372 -18.67 -23.67 -20.42
N LEU A 373 -19.75 -22.91 -20.52
CA LEU A 373 -21.01 -23.37 -21.09
C LEU A 373 -20.91 -23.66 -22.60
N TRP A 374 -20.16 -22.83 -23.32
CA TRP A 374 -20.00 -22.99 -24.78
C TRP A 374 -19.14 -24.20 -25.13
N THR A 375 -18.07 -24.44 -24.37
CA THR A 375 -17.18 -25.59 -24.62
C THR A 375 -17.74 -26.91 -24.09
N GLY A 376 -18.66 -26.87 -23.12
CA GLY A 376 -19.11 -28.07 -22.41
C GLY A 376 -17.98 -28.79 -21.65
N TRP A 377 -16.85 -28.10 -21.40
CA TRP A 377 -15.68 -28.69 -20.75
C TRP A 377 -15.96 -29.05 -19.31
N THR A 378 -15.86 -30.35 -18.96
CA THR A 378 -16.16 -30.86 -17.63
C THR A 378 -15.34 -30.18 -16.51
N SER A 379 -14.09 -29.82 -16.80
CA SER A 379 -13.18 -29.14 -15.86
C SER A 379 -13.19 -27.61 -15.95
N GLY A 380 -14.12 -27.03 -16.69
CA GLY A 380 -14.32 -25.59 -16.76
C GLY A 380 -14.63 -24.94 -15.40
N SER A 381 -15.16 -25.74 -14.46
CA SER A 381 -15.33 -25.33 -13.06
C SER A 381 -14.02 -24.90 -12.39
N GLY A 382 -12.93 -25.63 -12.62
CA GLY A 382 -11.60 -25.28 -12.12
C GLY A 382 -11.05 -23.97 -12.70
N ALA A 383 -11.31 -23.70 -13.99
CA ALA A 383 -10.97 -22.44 -14.63
C ALA A 383 -11.72 -21.26 -13.98
N MET A 384 -13.01 -21.44 -13.70
CA MET A 384 -13.83 -20.41 -13.04
C MET A 384 -13.34 -20.08 -11.64
N VAL A 385 -12.96 -21.10 -10.86
CA VAL A 385 -12.37 -20.90 -9.51
C VAL A 385 -11.12 -20.02 -9.61
N MET A 386 -10.24 -20.30 -10.57
CA MET A 386 -9.00 -19.51 -10.74
C MET A 386 -9.27 -18.09 -11.22
N ILE A 387 -10.24 -17.89 -12.12
CA ILE A 387 -10.67 -16.53 -12.54
C ILE A 387 -11.09 -15.73 -11.30
N ALA A 388 -11.93 -16.31 -10.45
CA ALA A 388 -12.46 -15.64 -9.27
C ALA A 388 -11.35 -15.32 -8.25
N VAL A 389 -10.43 -16.27 -7.99
CA VAL A 389 -9.32 -16.07 -7.06
C VAL A 389 -8.33 -15.02 -7.57
N VAL A 390 -7.90 -15.13 -8.83
CA VAL A 390 -6.92 -14.21 -9.42
C VAL A 390 -7.47 -12.78 -9.48
N THR A 391 -8.72 -12.60 -9.93
CA THR A 391 -9.33 -11.27 -9.99
C THR A 391 -9.52 -10.68 -8.59
N ALA A 392 -10.02 -11.44 -7.62
CA ALA A 392 -10.21 -10.97 -6.24
C ALA A 392 -8.88 -10.56 -5.57
N LEU A 393 -7.80 -11.28 -5.82
CA LEU A 393 -6.47 -10.95 -5.27
C LEU A 393 -5.79 -9.80 -6.03
N ALA A 394 -5.87 -9.78 -7.36
CA ALA A 394 -5.24 -8.78 -8.20
C ALA A 394 -5.82 -7.38 -7.97
N MET A 395 -7.15 -7.25 -7.87
CA MET A 395 -7.81 -5.95 -7.72
C MET A 395 -7.52 -5.26 -6.37
N ARG A 396 -6.96 -5.96 -5.41
CA ARG A 396 -6.58 -5.40 -4.09
C ARG A 396 -5.23 -4.69 -4.11
N LEU A 397 -4.42 -4.95 -5.12
CA LEU A 397 -3.05 -4.43 -5.22
C LEU A 397 -2.97 -3.28 -6.22
N PRO A 398 -2.00 -2.35 -6.03
CA PRO A 398 -1.86 -1.18 -6.89
C PRO A 398 -1.63 -1.51 -8.37
N ASN A 399 -1.06 -2.69 -8.66
CA ASN A 399 -0.76 -3.17 -10.01
C ASN A 399 -1.44 -4.53 -10.29
N PRO A 400 -2.73 -4.57 -10.62
CA PRO A 400 -3.45 -5.82 -10.87
C PRO A 400 -2.83 -6.68 -11.96
N ARG A 401 -2.27 -6.04 -12.99
CA ARG A 401 -1.60 -6.71 -14.11
C ARG A 401 -0.40 -7.55 -13.63
N MET A 402 0.45 -7.00 -12.77
CA MET A 402 1.63 -7.72 -12.28
C MET A 402 1.24 -8.95 -11.46
N VAL A 403 0.18 -8.83 -10.67
CA VAL A 403 -0.33 -9.95 -9.86
C VAL A 403 -0.90 -11.06 -10.74
N ALA A 404 -1.69 -10.71 -11.75
CA ALA A 404 -2.24 -11.70 -12.68
C ALA A 404 -1.13 -12.42 -13.48
N ILE A 405 -0.09 -11.69 -13.89
CA ILE A 405 1.11 -12.26 -14.52
C ILE A 405 1.85 -13.18 -13.54
N ASP A 406 2.02 -12.79 -12.29
CA ASP A 406 2.67 -13.60 -11.25
C ASP A 406 1.92 -14.92 -11.04
N PHE A 407 0.59 -14.88 -10.97
CA PHE A 407 -0.23 -16.08 -10.86
C PHE A 407 -0.12 -16.96 -12.11
N LEU A 408 -0.12 -16.40 -13.31
CA LEU A 408 0.02 -17.18 -14.55
C LEU A 408 1.39 -17.88 -14.61
N TYR A 409 2.48 -17.18 -14.33
CA TYR A 409 3.81 -17.80 -14.26
C TYR A 409 3.89 -18.84 -13.16
N GLY A 410 3.31 -18.59 -12.02
CA GLY A 410 3.23 -19.56 -10.92
C GLY A 410 2.47 -20.82 -11.30
N THR A 411 1.34 -20.69 -11.97
CA THR A 411 0.54 -21.83 -12.43
C THR A 411 1.27 -22.62 -13.52
N LEU A 412 1.97 -21.94 -14.43
CA LEU A 412 2.82 -22.62 -15.43
C LEU A 412 3.98 -23.39 -14.78
N ALA A 413 4.60 -22.82 -13.72
CA ALA A 413 5.65 -23.50 -12.97
C ALA A 413 5.08 -24.67 -12.11
N ALA A 414 3.84 -24.56 -11.67
CA ALA A 414 3.17 -25.62 -10.91
C ALA A 414 2.90 -26.89 -11.73
N LEU A 415 2.78 -26.77 -13.06
CA LEU A 415 2.51 -27.91 -13.92
C LEU A 415 3.63 -28.97 -13.88
N PRO A 416 4.91 -28.65 -14.19
CA PRO A 416 5.99 -29.65 -14.11
C PRO A 416 6.22 -30.14 -12.67
N LEU A 417 6.10 -29.26 -11.69
CA LEU A 417 6.23 -29.64 -10.27
C LEU A 417 5.10 -30.56 -9.84
N GLY A 418 3.86 -30.23 -10.16
CA GLY A 418 2.68 -31.08 -9.88
C GLY A 418 2.77 -32.43 -10.58
N THR A 419 3.26 -32.46 -11.83
CA THR A 419 3.49 -33.71 -12.59
C THR A 419 4.51 -34.61 -11.88
N LEU A 420 5.63 -34.04 -11.43
CA LEU A 420 6.62 -34.76 -10.65
C LEU A 420 6.02 -35.34 -9.36
N TYR A 421 5.26 -34.56 -8.65
CA TYR A 421 4.59 -35.01 -7.42
C TYR A 421 3.56 -36.08 -7.72
N PHE A 422 2.70 -35.88 -8.69
CA PHE A 422 1.61 -36.81 -9.00
C PHE A 422 2.11 -38.16 -9.54
N LEU A 423 3.08 -38.16 -10.47
CA LEU A 423 3.54 -39.37 -11.14
C LEU A 423 4.64 -40.13 -10.37
N VAL A 424 5.48 -39.42 -9.58
CA VAL A 424 6.66 -40.03 -8.96
C VAL A 424 6.55 -40.03 -7.44
N ILE A 425 6.35 -38.86 -6.83
CA ILE A 425 6.49 -38.70 -5.39
C ILE A 425 5.30 -39.32 -4.65
N MET A 426 4.06 -39.05 -5.05
CA MET A 426 2.88 -39.56 -4.37
C MET A 426 2.76 -41.08 -4.48
N PRO A 427 2.98 -41.73 -5.64
CA PRO A 427 3.04 -43.19 -5.69
C PRO A 427 4.16 -43.79 -4.81
N ALA A 428 5.32 -43.12 -4.74
CA ALA A 428 6.45 -43.56 -3.91
C ALA A 428 6.15 -43.46 -2.41
N THR A 429 5.19 -42.64 -1.98
CA THR A 429 4.76 -42.59 -0.56
C THR A 429 3.96 -43.79 -0.10
N GLN A 430 3.55 -44.70 -1.00
CA GLN A 430 2.83 -45.91 -0.70
C GLN A 430 1.62 -45.69 0.21
N GLN A 431 0.92 -44.58 0.06
CA GLN A 431 -0.21 -44.16 0.90
C GLN A 431 0.15 -43.93 2.39
N SER A 432 1.46 -43.80 2.71
CA SER A 432 1.90 -43.43 4.04
C SER A 432 1.67 -41.96 4.31
N MET A 433 0.84 -41.64 5.29
CA MET A 433 0.58 -40.26 5.70
C MET A 433 1.87 -39.51 6.09
N LEU A 434 2.80 -40.19 6.76
CA LEU A 434 4.07 -39.60 7.17
C LEU A 434 4.93 -39.19 5.98
N LEU A 435 5.07 -40.07 4.97
CA LEU A 435 5.85 -39.78 3.77
C LEU A 435 5.21 -38.68 2.93
N LEU A 436 3.89 -38.63 2.84
CA LEU A 436 3.15 -37.55 2.20
C LEU A 436 3.39 -36.21 2.90
N CYS A 437 3.32 -36.17 4.22
CA CYS A 437 3.63 -34.99 5.01
C CYS A 437 5.08 -34.50 4.79
N ILE A 438 6.07 -35.40 4.78
CA ILE A 438 7.48 -35.05 4.54
C ILE A 438 7.68 -34.48 3.13
N SER A 439 7.07 -35.13 2.14
CA SER A 439 7.20 -34.66 0.74
C SER A 439 6.59 -33.28 0.52
N LEU A 440 5.41 -33.02 1.07
CA LEU A 440 4.76 -31.70 0.99
C LEU A 440 5.47 -30.65 1.86
N ALA A 441 6.05 -31.04 3.00
CA ALA A 441 6.91 -30.16 3.78
C ALA A 441 8.13 -29.70 2.98
N ALA A 442 8.79 -30.60 2.28
CA ALA A 442 9.92 -30.29 1.43
C ALA A 442 9.53 -29.31 0.32
N MET A 443 8.40 -29.55 -0.36
CA MET A 443 7.87 -28.63 -1.38
C MET A 443 7.62 -27.23 -0.81
N ALA A 444 6.85 -27.16 0.28
CA ALA A 444 6.51 -25.88 0.91
C ALA A 444 7.74 -25.14 1.44
N PHE A 445 8.76 -25.86 1.90
CA PHE A 445 10.02 -25.29 2.36
C PHE A 445 10.81 -24.64 1.21
N PHE A 446 11.05 -25.36 0.12
CA PHE A 446 11.79 -24.80 -1.01
C PHE A 446 11.07 -23.66 -1.69
N ILE A 447 9.76 -23.79 -1.93
CA ILE A 447 8.97 -22.71 -2.49
C ILE A 447 8.90 -21.53 -1.51
N GLY A 448 8.84 -21.77 -0.20
CA GLY A 448 8.85 -20.74 0.83
C GLY A 448 10.10 -19.87 0.82
N ILE A 449 11.28 -20.42 0.52
CA ILE A 449 12.51 -19.65 0.33
C ILE A 449 12.38 -18.72 -0.88
N GLU A 450 11.83 -19.20 -1.99
CA GLU A 450 11.64 -18.39 -3.20
C GLU A 450 10.57 -17.31 -3.04
N VAL A 451 9.51 -17.57 -2.28
CA VAL A 451 8.50 -16.57 -1.89
C VAL A 451 9.15 -15.41 -1.14
N GLN A 452 10.06 -15.70 -0.21
CA GLN A 452 10.78 -14.65 0.54
C GLN A 452 11.74 -13.83 -0.33
N LYS A 453 12.34 -14.45 -1.34
CA LYS A 453 13.17 -13.75 -2.34
C LYS A 453 12.36 -12.92 -3.33
N ARG A 454 11.04 -12.89 -3.20
CA ARG A 454 10.11 -12.19 -4.10
C ARG A 454 10.27 -12.61 -5.58
N ARG A 455 10.58 -13.86 -5.84
CA ARG A 455 10.62 -14.35 -7.21
C ARG A 455 9.22 -14.41 -7.79
N LEU A 456 9.11 -13.91 -9.00
CA LEU A 456 7.85 -13.91 -9.75
C LEU A 456 7.30 -15.34 -9.85
N GLY A 457 6.02 -15.51 -9.57
CA GLY A 457 5.33 -16.79 -9.66
C GLY A 457 5.47 -17.74 -8.48
N SER A 458 6.35 -17.46 -7.49
CA SER A 458 6.65 -18.43 -6.42
C SER A 458 5.43 -18.77 -5.57
N LEU A 459 4.61 -17.79 -5.24
CA LEU A 459 3.43 -18.01 -4.41
C LEU A 459 2.27 -18.59 -5.23
N GLY A 460 2.11 -18.16 -6.47
CA GLY A 460 1.20 -18.78 -7.44
C GLY A 460 1.56 -20.26 -7.63
N ALA A 461 2.85 -20.60 -7.71
CA ALA A 461 3.33 -21.96 -7.83
C ALA A 461 2.92 -22.83 -6.63
N LEU A 462 3.10 -22.33 -5.39
CA LEU A 462 2.70 -23.06 -4.20
C LEU A 462 1.18 -23.33 -4.19
N ALA A 463 0.39 -22.28 -4.39
CA ALA A 463 -1.07 -22.38 -4.37
C ALA A 463 -1.59 -23.30 -5.49
N SER A 464 -1.07 -23.14 -6.71
CA SER A 464 -1.49 -23.93 -7.87
C SER A 464 -1.06 -25.39 -7.76
N THR A 465 0.15 -25.68 -7.25
CA THR A 465 0.61 -27.07 -7.06
C THR A 465 -0.27 -27.81 -6.05
N ILE A 466 -0.56 -27.19 -4.90
CA ILE A 466 -1.46 -27.80 -3.90
C ILE A 466 -2.85 -28.08 -4.51
N ASN A 467 -3.35 -27.17 -5.33
CA ASN A 467 -4.66 -27.32 -5.95
C ASN A 467 -4.68 -28.36 -7.09
N ILE A 468 -3.59 -28.46 -7.88
CA ILE A 468 -3.46 -29.44 -8.98
C ILE A 468 -3.38 -30.87 -8.42
N LEU A 469 -2.73 -31.07 -7.28
CA LEU A 469 -2.54 -32.41 -6.67
C LEU A 469 -3.84 -33.05 -6.19
N VAL A 470 -4.93 -32.29 -6.12
CA VAL A 470 -6.29 -32.79 -5.75
C VAL A 470 -6.23 -33.68 -4.52
N LEU A 471 -5.71 -33.13 -3.40
CA LEU A 471 -5.62 -33.85 -2.11
C LEU A 471 -7.01 -33.97 -1.48
N ASP A 472 -7.76 -34.97 -1.88
CA ASP A 472 -9.12 -35.26 -1.40
C ASP A 472 -9.14 -36.54 -0.55
N ASN A 473 -10.20 -36.77 0.19
CA ASN A 473 -10.38 -37.95 1.04
C ASN A 473 -11.70 -38.67 0.65
N PRO A 474 -11.69 -39.89 0.08
CA PRO A 474 -10.50 -40.70 -0.22
C PRO A 474 -9.70 -40.17 -1.40
N MET A 475 -8.39 -40.36 -1.34
CA MET A 475 -7.48 -39.89 -2.38
C MET A 475 -7.57 -40.80 -3.62
N GLN A 476 -7.92 -40.20 -4.77
CA GLN A 476 -8.06 -40.90 -6.04
C GLN A 476 -6.96 -40.43 -7.02
N PHE A 477 -6.18 -41.40 -7.53
CA PHE A 477 -5.16 -41.14 -8.53
C PHE A 477 -5.74 -41.24 -9.94
N GLN A 478 -6.44 -40.18 -10.37
CA GLN A 478 -6.99 -40.07 -11.73
C GLN A 478 -6.18 -39.07 -12.53
N PHE A 479 -5.43 -39.55 -13.54
CA PHE A 479 -4.60 -38.69 -14.39
C PHE A 479 -5.44 -37.66 -15.17
N SER A 480 -6.62 -38.03 -15.63
CA SER A 480 -7.54 -37.11 -16.32
C SER A 480 -7.95 -35.95 -15.41
N GLN A 481 -8.29 -36.20 -14.15
CA GLN A 481 -8.67 -35.17 -13.19
C GLN A 481 -7.50 -34.24 -12.86
N PHE A 482 -6.29 -34.81 -12.71
CA PHE A 482 -5.06 -34.04 -12.53
C PHE A 482 -4.80 -33.11 -13.72
N LEU A 483 -4.85 -33.63 -14.96
CA LEU A 483 -4.58 -32.87 -16.17
C LEU A 483 -5.64 -31.77 -16.37
N ASP A 484 -6.90 -32.11 -16.18
CA ASP A 484 -8.03 -31.20 -16.28
C ASP A 484 -7.93 -30.05 -15.26
N SER A 485 -7.58 -30.36 -13.99
CA SER A 485 -7.35 -29.37 -12.96
C SER A 485 -6.21 -28.41 -13.34
N ALA A 486 -5.10 -28.95 -13.87
CA ALA A 486 -3.94 -28.16 -14.28
C ALA A 486 -4.28 -27.25 -15.46
N LEU A 487 -4.90 -27.76 -16.52
CA LEU A 487 -5.30 -26.99 -17.68
C LEU A 487 -6.37 -25.94 -17.32
N GLY A 488 -7.34 -26.31 -16.47
CA GLY A 488 -8.35 -25.39 -15.98
C GLY A 488 -7.74 -24.19 -15.28
N GLN A 489 -6.75 -24.40 -14.41
CA GLN A 489 -6.07 -23.29 -13.72
C GLN A 489 -5.32 -22.36 -14.68
N ILE A 490 -4.60 -22.91 -15.68
CA ILE A 490 -3.88 -22.12 -16.67
C ILE A 490 -4.84 -21.27 -17.51
N VAL A 491 -5.92 -21.89 -18.02
CA VAL A 491 -6.94 -21.19 -18.81
C VAL A 491 -7.62 -20.10 -17.97
N GLY A 492 -7.95 -20.39 -16.71
CA GLY A 492 -8.55 -19.44 -15.79
C GLY A 492 -7.65 -18.23 -15.52
N CYS A 493 -6.37 -18.43 -15.25
CA CYS A 493 -5.38 -17.36 -15.07
C CYS A 493 -5.22 -16.53 -16.35
N PHE A 494 -5.16 -17.17 -17.51
CA PHE A 494 -5.03 -16.50 -18.80
C PHE A 494 -6.25 -15.63 -19.11
N LEU A 495 -7.47 -16.13 -18.94
CA LEU A 495 -8.70 -15.37 -19.14
C LEU A 495 -8.79 -14.16 -18.19
N ALA A 496 -8.47 -14.35 -16.91
CA ALA A 496 -8.41 -13.26 -15.94
C ALA A 496 -7.41 -12.17 -16.36
N LEU A 497 -6.21 -12.56 -16.79
CA LEU A 497 -5.19 -11.65 -17.28
C LEU A 497 -5.66 -10.89 -18.52
N MET A 498 -6.27 -11.57 -19.48
CA MET A 498 -6.79 -10.95 -20.71
C MET A 498 -7.81 -9.86 -20.40
N VAL A 499 -8.78 -10.11 -19.52
CA VAL A 499 -9.76 -9.08 -19.15
C VAL A 499 -9.09 -7.91 -18.42
N ILE A 500 -8.13 -8.18 -17.54
CA ILE A 500 -7.39 -7.12 -16.84
C ILE A 500 -6.59 -6.23 -17.81
N LEU A 501 -6.10 -6.79 -18.92
CA LEU A 501 -5.37 -6.05 -19.95
C LEU A 501 -6.30 -5.23 -20.85
N ILE A 502 -7.47 -5.80 -21.19
CA ILE A 502 -8.45 -5.15 -22.07
C ILE A 502 -9.16 -4.00 -21.34
N VAL A 503 -9.63 -4.24 -20.13
CA VAL A 503 -10.29 -3.21 -19.31
C VAL A 503 -9.21 -2.34 -18.67
N ARG A 504 -8.77 -1.33 -19.42
CA ARG A 504 -7.72 -0.41 -18.95
C ARG A 504 -8.23 0.46 -17.80
N ASP A 505 -7.38 0.59 -16.81
CA ASP A 505 -7.63 1.50 -15.69
C ASP A 505 -6.76 2.75 -15.83
N ASN A 506 -7.38 3.83 -16.25
CA ASN A 506 -6.76 5.16 -16.30
C ASN A 506 -6.91 5.91 -14.96
N SER A 507 -7.50 5.27 -13.94
CA SER A 507 -7.75 5.90 -12.65
C SER A 507 -6.46 6.27 -11.93
N ARG A 508 -5.38 5.49 -12.11
CA ARG A 508 -4.08 5.77 -11.50
C ARG A 508 -3.50 7.09 -12.02
N ALA A 509 -3.44 7.26 -13.34
CA ALA A 509 -2.99 8.51 -13.95
C ALA A 509 -3.91 9.67 -13.54
N ARG A 510 -5.23 9.45 -13.56
CA ARG A 510 -6.22 10.44 -13.13
C ARG A 510 -6.05 10.81 -11.65
N THR A 511 -5.82 9.84 -10.76
CA THR A 511 -5.58 10.13 -9.33
C THR A 511 -4.30 10.93 -9.13
N GLY A 512 -3.20 10.56 -9.80
CA GLY A 512 -1.95 11.31 -9.75
C GLY A 512 -2.14 12.76 -10.18
N ARG A 513 -2.90 12.99 -11.24
CA ARG A 513 -3.26 14.33 -11.72
C ARG A 513 -4.11 15.11 -10.72
N VAL A 514 -5.14 14.48 -10.16
CA VAL A 514 -6.00 15.12 -9.14
C VAL A 514 -5.18 15.53 -7.92
N LEU A 515 -4.29 14.65 -7.43
CA LEU A 515 -3.41 14.98 -6.31
C LEU A 515 -2.47 16.15 -6.65
N LEU A 516 -1.80 16.11 -7.81
CA LEU A 516 -0.91 17.20 -8.24
C LEU A 516 -1.66 18.53 -8.42
N ASN A 517 -2.86 18.48 -9.00
CA ASN A 517 -3.69 19.68 -9.15
C ASN A 517 -4.10 20.27 -7.79
N GLN A 518 -4.34 19.43 -6.77
CA GLN A 518 -4.62 19.91 -5.42
C GLN A 518 -3.42 20.65 -4.81
N PHE A 519 -2.18 20.16 -5.04
CA PHE A 519 -0.98 20.90 -4.62
C PHE A 519 -0.82 22.23 -5.35
N VAL A 520 -1.06 22.27 -6.66
CA VAL A 520 -1.04 23.52 -7.46
C VAL A 520 -2.10 24.48 -6.94
N SER A 521 -3.33 24.02 -6.70
CA SER A 521 -4.40 24.82 -6.14
C SER A 521 -4.05 25.36 -4.75
N ALA A 522 -3.46 24.55 -3.88
CA ALA A 522 -3.03 24.98 -2.56
C ALA A 522 -1.95 26.07 -2.64
N ALA A 523 -0.97 25.92 -3.53
CA ALA A 523 0.07 26.92 -3.75
C ALA A 523 -0.49 28.25 -4.31
N VAL A 524 -1.38 28.18 -5.30
CA VAL A 524 -2.04 29.37 -5.88
C VAL A 524 -3.01 30.02 -4.89
N SER A 525 -3.75 29.23 -4.10
CA SER A 525 -4.67 29.79 -3.09
C SER A 525 -3.95 30.57 -2.01
N SER A 526 -2.74 30.18 -1.65
CA SER A 526 -1.91 30.93 -0.69
C SER A 526 -1.47 32.30 -1.20
N LEU A 527 -1.40 32.48 -2.53
CA LEU A 527 -1.18 33.80 -3.14
C LEU A 527 -2.43 34.68 -3.10
N THR A 528 -3.60 34.07 -3.27
CA THR A 528 -4.84 34.79 -3.63
C THR A 528 -5.85 34.97 -2.49
N THR A 529 -5.58 34.44 -1.28
CA THR A 529 -6.55 34.43 -0.18
C THR A 529 -6.27 35.54 0.84
N ASN A 530 -7.32 36.23 1.32
CA ASN A 530 -7.22 37.25 2.37
C ASN A 530 -6.71 36.66 3.69
N SER A 531 -6.02 37.49 4.48
CA SER A 531 -5.28 37.14 5.70
C SER A 531 -6.01 36.27 6.74
N ALA A 532 -7.35 36.39 6.84
CA ALA A 532 -8.15 35.63 7.81
C ALA A 532 -8.32 34.14 7.42
N ARG A 533 -8.48 33.82 6.14
CA ARG A 533 -8.58 32.42 5.65
C ARG A 533 -7.22 31.75 5.39
N ARG A 534 -6.13 32.51 5.31
CA ARG A 534 -4.77 31.99 5.22
C ARG A 534 -4.31 31.22 6.46
N LYS A 535 -4.93 31.50 7.61
CA LYS A 535 -4.55 30.88 8.90
C LYS A 535 -5.02 29.43 9.05
N GLU A 536 -5.89 28.92 8.16
CA GLU A 536 -6.23 27.49 8.17
C GLU A 536 -5.02 26.65 7.76
N ASN A 537 -4.57 25.80 8.66
CA ASN A 537 -3.41 24.97 8.46
C ASN A 537 -3.74 23.75 7.57
N HIS A 538 -3.60 23.87 6.26
CA HIS A 538 -3.80 22.78 5.30
C HIS A 538 -2.58 21.85 5.14
N LEU A 539 -1.45 22.17 5.79
CA LEU A 539 -0.21 21.41 5.70
C LEU A 539 -0.35 19.92 6.05
N PRO A 540 -1.06 19.52 7.12
CA PRO A 540 -1.25 18.10 7.42
C PRO A 540 -2.01 17.36 6.31
N ALA A 541 -3.00 18.02 5.70
CA ALA A 541 -3.74 17.45 4.57
C ALA A 541 -2.86 17.29 3.33
N LEU A 542 -2.02 18.29 3.02
CA LEU A 542 -1.07 18.23 1.90
C LEU A 542 0.00 17.14 2.12
N HIS A 543 0.53 16.99 3.33
CA HIS A 543 1.45 15.91 3.65
C HIS A 543 0.79 14.52 3.51
N GLN A 544 -0.48 14.38 3.90
CA GLN A 544 -1.22 13.13 3.67
C GLN A 544 -1.43 12.85 2.17
N GLN A 545 -1.75 13.86 1.38
CA GLN A 545 -1.84 13.72 -0.08
C GLN A 545 -0.50 13.34 -0.70
N LEU A 546 0.61 13.86 -0.15
CA LEU A 546 1.96 13.49 -0.54
C LEU A 546 2.25 12.01 -0.26
N PHE A 547 1.81 11.48 0.90
CA PHE A 547 1.90 10.04 1.19
C PHE A 547 1.07 9.20 0.22
N LEU A 548 -0.14 9.63 -0.12
CA LEU A 548 -0.96 8.95 -1.12
C LEU A 548 -0.27 8.94 -2.49
N LEU A 549 0.37 10.04 -2.87
CA LEU A 549 1.13 10.14 -4.11
C LEU A 549 2.32 9.16 -4.11
N LEU A 550 3.07 9.09 -3.02
CA LEU A 550 4.20 8.16 -2.84
C LEU A 550 3.77 6.70 -2.93
N ASN A 551 2.68 6.34 -2.26
CA ASN A 551 2.16 4.97 -2.25
C ASN A 551 1.64 4.55 -3.62
N LYS A 552 1.02 5.47 -4.37
CA LYS A 552 0.48 5.17 -5.70
C LYS A 552 1.54 5.19 -6.81
N PHE A 553 2.59 5.98 -6.65
CA PHE A 553 3.68 6.15 -7.63
C PHE A 553 5.06 5.93 -6.99
N PRO A 554 5.34 4.74 -6.46
CA PRO A 554 6.65 4.45 -5.88
C PRO A 554 7.74 4.59 -6.94
N GLY A 555 8.75 5.42 -6.66
CA GLY A 555 9.90 5.66 -7.55
C GLY A 555 9.74 6.81 -8.54
N ASP A 556 8.62 7.51 -8.60
CA ASP A 556 8.46 8.70 -9.44
C ASP A 556 8.99 9.95 -8.71
N VAL A 557 10.30 10.13 -8.80
CA VAL A 557 11.02 11.22 -8.14
C VAL A 557 10.57 12.59 -8.67
N ALA A 558 10.20 12.70 -9.97
CA ALA A 558 9.80 13.96 -10.58
C ALA A 558 8.48 14.49 -9.98
N ARG A 559 7.47 13.61 -9.89
CA ARG A 559 6.17 13.96 -9.26
C ARG A 559 6.33 14.32 -7.80
N PHE A 560 7.18 13.59 -7.09
CA PHE A 560 7.40 13.86 -5.67
C PHE A 560 8.11 15.20 -5.45
N ARG A 561 9.16 15.51 -6.22
CA ARG A 561 9.86 16.79 -6.14
C ARG A 561 8.93 17.97 -6.45
N LEU A 562 8.12 17.84 -7.47
CA LEU A 562 7.12 18.84 -7.80
C LEU A 562 6.14 19.07 -6.64
N ALA A 563 5.55 18.00 -6.10
CA ALA A 563 4.62 18.08 -4.99
C ALA A 563 5.25 18.72 -3.74
N LEU A 564 6.49 18.33 -3.40
CA LEU A 564 7.23 18.90 -2.29
C LEU A 564 7.51 20.40 -2.48
N THR A 565 7.92 20.81 -3.67
CA THR A 565 8.15 22.24 -3.99
C THR A 565 6.86 23.06 -3.89
N LEU A 566 5.73 22.50 -4.32
CA LEU A 566 4.43 23.13 -4.19
C LEU A 566 3.99 23.28 -2.72
N ILE A 567 4.28 22.29 -1.88
CA ILE A 567 4.04 22.38 -0.43
C ILE A 567 4.92 23.45 0.21
N ILE A 568 6.21 23.51 -0.15
CA ILE A 568 7.13 24.56 0.32
C ILE A 568 6.64 25.94 -0.11
N ALA A 569 6.24 26.10 -1.38
CA ALA A 569 5.69 27.35 -1.88
C ALA A 569 4.44 27.77 -1.12
N HIS A 570 3.49 26.82 -0.90
CA HIS A 570 2.30 27.06 -0.09
C HIS A 570 2.65 27.54 1.32
N GLN A 571 3.58 26.87 2.00
CA GLN A 571 3.97 27.21 3.37
C GLN A 571 4.58 28.62 3.45
N ARG A 572 5.52 28.95 2.56
CA ARG A 572 6.16 30.27 2.53
C ARG A 572 5.19 31.39 2.19
N LEU A 573 4.36 31.18 1.18
CA LEU A 573 3.40 32.20 0.72
C LEU A 573 2.26 32.43 1.71
N ARG A 574 1.92 31.41 2.51
CA ARG A 574 0.95 31.57 3.60
C ARG A 574 1.40 32.58 4.65
N ASP A 575 2.67 32.54 5.00
CA ASP A 575 3.23 33.34 6.10
C ASP A 575 3.81 34.70 5.60
N ALA A 576 3.90 34.90 4.27
CA ALA A 576 4.43 36.10 3.67
C ALA A 576 3.42 37.26 3.66
N PRO A 577 3.88 38.52 3.87
CA PRO A 577 3.04 39.70 3.73
C PRO A 577 2.78 39.98 2.22
N VAL A 578 1.67 39.48 1.69
CA VAL A 578 1.28 39.77 0.29
C VAL A 578 0.73 41.20 0.22
N PRO A 579 1.24 42.02 -0.69
CA PRO A 579 0.75 43.39 -0.87
C PRO A 579 -0.73 43.37 -1.26
N VAL A 580 -1.53 44.25 -0.64
CA VAL A 580 -2.98 44.38 -0.91
C VAL A 580 -3.18 45.66 -1.71
N ASN A 581 -3.43 45.52 -3.01
CA ASN A 581 -3.80 46.62 -3.90
C ASN A 581 -5.05 46.23 -4.71
N GLU A 582 -5.90 47.15 -5.12
CA GLU A 582 -7.15 46.86 -5.86
C GLU A 582 -6.89 46.13 -7.18
N ASP A 583 -5.89 46.57 -7.94
CA ASP A 583 -5.48 45.91 -9.18
C ASP A 583 -5.00 44.46 -8.94
N LEU A 584 -4.34 44.23 -7.83
CA LEU A 584 -3.87 42.90 -7.42
C LEU A 584 -5.03 41.97 -7.05
N SER A 585 -6.08 42.51 -6.43
CA SER A 585 -7.25 41.72 -6.00
C SER A 585 -8.04 41.18 -7.21
N ALA A 586 -8.11 41.92 -8.30
CA ALA A 586 -8.71 41.48 -9.56
C ALA A 586 -7.87 40.38 -10.21
N PHE A 587 -6.55 40.56 -10.22
CA PHE A 587 -5.61 39.61 -10.78
C PHE A 587 -5.57 38.30 -9.96
N HIS A 588 -5.61 38.36 -8.63
CA HIS A 588 -5.71 37.21 -7.76
C HIS A 588 -6.99 36.41 -8.02
N ARG A 589 -8.12 37.05 -8.25
CA ARG A 589 -9.38 36.38 -8.63
C ARG A 589 -9.25 35.67 -9.97
N GLN A 590 -8.55 36.26 -10.93
CA GLN A 590 -8.30 35.64 -12.23
C GLN A 590 -7.41 34.40 -12.10
N LEU A 591 -6.26 34.50 -11.41
CA LEU A 591 -5.35 33.38 -11.13
C LEU A 591 -6.09 32.21 -10.47
N ARG A 592 -6.92 32.51 -9.48
CA ARG A 592 -7.70 31.49 -8.79
C ARG A 592 -8.70 30.80 -9.74
N ARG A 593 -9.43 31.56 -10.56
CA ARG A 593 -10.35 31.00 -11.56
C ARG A 593 -9.61 30.12 -12.57
N THR A 594 -8.45 30.55 -13.04
CA THR A 594 -7.66 29.77 -13.99
C THR A 594 -7.14 28.48 -13.34
N ALA A 595 -6.70 28.51 -12.09
CA ALA A 595 -6.30 27.32 -11.34
C ALA A 595 -7.50 26.37 -11.12
N ASP A 596 -8.68 26.88 -10.77
CA ASP A 596 -9.90 26.07 -10.63
C ASP A 596 -10.32 25.42 -11.96
N HIS A 597 -10.11 26.11 -13.10
CA HIS A 597 -10.34 25.55 -14.44
C HIS A 597 -9.33 24.43 -14.80
N VAL A 598 -8.08 24.52 -14.35
CA VAL A 598 -7.10 23.43 -14.50
C VAL A 598 -7.57 22.18 -13.77
N ILE A 599 -8.10 22.35 -12.55
CA ILE A 599 -8.59 21.24 -11.71
C ILE A 599 -9.84 20.60 -12.31
N SER A 600 -10.79 21.42 -12.77
CA SER A 600 -12.10 20.96 -13.28
C SER A 600 -12.06 20.50 -14.74
N ALA A 601 -10.94 20.66 -15.46
CA ALA A 601 -10.83 20.31 -16.86
C ALA A 601 -11.08 18.81 -17.11
N GLY A 602 -12.12 18.51 -17.87
CA GLY A 602 -12.54 17.13 -18.19
C GLY A 602 -11.71 16.43 -19.27
N SER A 603 -10.94 17.20 -20.09
CA SER A 603 -10.07 16.65 -21.13
C SER A 603 -8.65 17.16 -21.01
N ASP A 604 -7.68 16.34 -21.47
CA ASP A 604 -6.24 16.66 -21.38
C ASP A 604 -5.86 17.90 -22.21
N ASP A 605 -6.51 18.11 -23.38
CA ASP A 605 -6.28 19.29 -24.22
C ASP A 605 -6.78 20.58 -23.56
N LYS A 606 -7.95 20.56 -22.93
CA LYS A 606 -8.48 21.70 -22.18
C LYS A 606 -7.57 22.02 -20.99
N ARG A 607 -7.12 20.97 -20.29
CA ARG A 607 -6.20 21.13 -19.14
C ARG A 607 -4.88 21.74 -19.56
N ARG A 608 -4.29 21.25 -20.66
CA ARG A 608 -3.04 21.80 -21.21
C ARG A 608 -3.18 23.28 -21.54
N ARG A 609 -4.27 23.68 -22.17
CA ARG A 609 -4.56 25.09 -22.48
C ARG A 609 -4.71 25.94 -21.22
N TYR A 610 -5.49 25.49 -20.23
CA TYR A 610 -5.64 26.21 -18.96
C TYR A 610 -4.35 26.28 -18.16
N PHE A 611 -3.55 25.21 -18.19
CA PHE A 611 -2.25 25.20 -17.51
C PHE A 611 -1.25 26.16 -18.16
N THR A 612 -1.17 26.20 -19.49
CA THR A 612 -0.35 27.17 -20.22
C THR A 612 -0.78 28.62 -19.92
N ARG A 613 -2.10 28.85 -19.83
CA ARG A 613 -2.64 30.14 -19.42
C ARG A 613 -2.27 30.50 -17.98
N LEU A 614 -2.37 29.54 -17.04
CA LEU A 614 -1.98 29.73 -15.64
C LEU A 614 -0.49 30.10 -15.52
N LEU A 615 0.38 29.46 -16.29
CA LEU A 615 1.81 29.78 -16.34
C LEU A 615 2.03 31.21 -16.85
N ALA A 616 1.41 31.58 -17.95
CA ALA A 616 1.52 32.94 -18.49
C ALA A 616 1.01 34.00 -17.49
N GLU A 617 -0.08 33.74 -16.79
CA GLU A 617 -0.60 34.61 -15.74
C GLU A 617 0.36 34.71 -14.53
N LEU A 618 1.02 33.61 -14.15
CA LEU A 618 2.02 33.60 -13.09
C LEU A 618 3.32 34.35 -13.50
N ASP A 619 3.74 34.23 -14.76
CA ASP A 619 4.87 34.98 -15.29
C ASP A 619 4.61 36.51 -15.24
N VAL A 620 3.41 36.95 -15.67
CA VAL A 620 2.97 38.33 -15.54
C VAL A 620 2.90 38.79 -14.08
N TYR A 621 2.46 37.92 -13.18
CA TYR A 621 2.42 38.20 -11.75
C TYR A 621 3.81 38.40 -11.16
N GLN A 622 4.76 37.55 -11.55
CA GLN A 622 6.16 37.67 -11.14
C GLN A 622 6.77 39.02 -11.58
N GLU A 623 6.50 39.44 -12.80
CA GLU A 623 7.00 40.74 -13.32
C GLU A 623 6.34 41.92 -12.59
N LYS A 624 5.03 41.88 -12.33
CA LYS A 624 4.35 42.88 -11.52
C LYS A 624 4.92 42.98 -10.11
N LEU A 625 5.20 41.87 -9.44
CA LEU A 625 5.84 41.87 -8.12
C LEU A 625 7.23 42.54 -8.13
N ARG A 626 7.95 42.39 -9.23
CA ARG A 626 9.25 43.06 -9.43
C ARG A 626 9.11 44.59 -9.58
N VAL A 627 8.12 45.01 -10.39
CA VAL A 627 7.83 46.43 -10.59
C VAL A 627 7.35 47.09 -9.30
N TRP A 628 6.64 46.39 -8.46
CA TRP A 628 6.13 46.91 -7.18
C TRP A 628 7.11 46.78 -6.00
N GLU A 629 8.38 46.46 -6.28
CA GLU A 629 9.41 46.25 -5.25
C GLU A 629 8.91 45.42 -4.07
N ALA A 630 8.11 44.40 -4.37
CA ALA A 630 7.55 43.54 -3.35
C ALA A 630 8.66 42.84 -2.54
N SER A 631 8.37 42.57 -1.26
CA SER A 631 9.37 42.00 -0.37
C SER A 631 9.93 40.67 -0.91
N PRO A 632 11.23 40.41 -0.71
CA PRO A 632 11.87 39.17 -1.13
C PRO A 632 11.19 37.89 -0.55
N GLN A 633 10.44 38.03 0.54
CA GLN A 633 9.67 36.94 1.15
C GLN A 633 8.51 36.47 0.28
N VAL A 634 8.03 37.28 -0.64
CA VAL A 634 6.98 36.95 -1.62
C VAL A 634 7.58 36.65 -3.00
N THR A 635 8.52 37.47 -3.47
CA THR A 635 9.06 37.35 -4.83
C THR A 635 9.84 36.06 -5.04
N GLU A 636 10.62 35.62 -4.07
CA GLU A 636 11.44 34.43 -4.19
C GLU A 636 10.61 33.10 -4.21
N PRO A 637 9.61 32.87 -3.35
CA PRO A 637 8.74 31.70 -3.46
C PRO A 637 7.93 31.69 -4.76
N VAL A 638 7.47 32.85 -5.25
CA VAL A 638 6.74 32.93 -6.52
C VAL A 638 7.66 32.58 -7.69
N ARG A 639 8.86 33.15 -7.73
CA ARG A 639 9.86 32.82 -8.77
C ARG A 639 10.14 31.33 -8.84
N ARG A 640 10.37 30.68 -7.69
CA ARG A 640 10.61 29.22 -7.63
C ARG A 640 9.39 28.42 -8.03
N LEU A 641 8.19 28.86 -7.63
CA LEU A 641 6.95 28.22 -8.03
C LEU A 641 6.83 28.21 -9.57
N VAL A 642 7.07 29.36 -10.21
CA VAL A 642 7.00 29.51 -11.66
C VAL A 642 8.06 28.65 -12.36
N GLU A 643 9.32 28.72 -11.93
CA GLU A 643 10.41 27.92 -12.49
C GLU A 643 10.12 26.41 -12.41
N MET A 644 9.60 25.95 -11.28
CA MET A 644 9.29 24.53 -11.09
C MET A 644 8.07 24.08 -11.90
N LEU A 645 7.06 24.92 -12.02
CA LEU A 645 5.91 24.62 -12.87
C LEU A 645 6.31 24.56 -14.36
N HIS A 646 7.19 25.44 -14.83
CA HIS A 646 7.76 25.36 -16.18
C HIS A 646 8.59 24.07 -16.37
N LYS A 647 9.49 23.77 -15.44
CA LYS A 647 10.36 22.58 -15.52
C LYS A 647 9.58 21.27 -15.57
N TYR A 648 8.51 21.15 -14.77
CA TYR A 648 7.70 19.94 -14.66
C TYR A 648 6.36 20.02 -15.41
N GLN A 649 6.23 20.92 -16.37
CA GLN A 649 5.04 21.07 -17.20
C GLN A 649 4.63 19.74 -17.84
N HIS A 650 5.60 18.95 -18.31
CA HIS A 650 5.35 17.63 -18.90
C HIS A 650 4.70 16.65 -17.91
N VAL A 651 5.05 16.70 -16.61
CA VAL A 651 4.48 15.83 -15.56
C VAL A 651 3.02 16.20 -15.27
N LEU A 652 2.67 17.47 -15.35
CA LEU A 652 1.33 17.99 -15.09
C LEU A 652 0.39 17.83 -16.30
N THR A 653 0.94 17.80 -17.49
CA THR A 653 0.18 17.76 -18.76
C THR A 653 0.19 16.38 -19.44
N SER A 654 1.09 15.46 -19.05
CA SER A 654 1.11 14.08 -19.56
C SER A 654 -0.02 13.26 -18.95
N SER A 655 -0.70 12.48 -19.79
CA SER A 655 -1.78 11.56 -19.44
C SER A 655 -1.30 10.33 -18.68
#